data_b934cbe5aaee1f76a5bb83c96df417f0
#
_entry.id   b934cbe5aaee1f76a5bb83c96df417f0
#
_cell.length_a   1.000
_cell.length_b   1.000
_cell.length_c   1.000
_cell.angle_alpha   90.00
_cell.angle_beta   90.00
_cell.angle_gamma   90.00
#
_symmetry.space_group_name_H-M   'P 1'
#
loop_
_entity.id
_entity.type
_entity.pdbx_description
1 polymer ?
#
loop_
_entity_poly.entity_id
_entity_poly.type
_entity_poly.pdbx_seq_one_letter_code
_entity_poly.pdbx_strand_id
1 'polypeptide(L)'
;MKKRITALALAFVMVLGTAALAAGTEKQISVTPMDMTINGQAVTPTKSNGEAAEVFAYDGATYVPLRYLSELLGIEVVWDKDHPNTATLVNVPNFTAPAAGSFKAGTYTGEGQGFGGTIKVAVTLSDTKIEKVEVTEHSETPGIGTPAIEKLPAKIVEAQSTQVDTITAATFASKGVIEAVEAALKSAGVDPAALVPGASNDKNTTAPTTKDADVVVVGAGGAGMTAAIVAAQAGKKVVLLEKLSLVGGNTTKSTGGMNAADTQYQDKYEFGQAAGLEKTLGSAAKDYPALKDLVDTVQKQYDDWKKDGSKGYFDTVDLMILDTMVGGKCVNNLELVKVLAKNSADGVEWLKGIGANLDNVGAFGGASVNRIHWPKNDEGKKTNVGAYIVPILEEACKDAGVEIVFDTPVDEIIMKDGKAVGVKASSTGLTVNAKSVVLATGGFGANLKMVAELKPSLDGFVTTNAPGCTGDGIKMAEAVGAATVDMDQIQIHPTVEQATSALITEGLRGDGAILVNQEGKRFCDEVGTRDAVSAAELAQTGGYAYLIVDQKMVDASATIQGYIKKGFTVQGDTYEALAKEMGAPEADLAKTMEAWNKCVADKKDAEFGRTSFAEALDAAPYYAIKIAPGIHHTMGGVKINTEAEVLNANGAAIGNLYAAGEVTGGVHGANRLGGNAVCDIVVFGRIAGANAAKNAK
;
A
#
# COMPACT_ATOMS: atom_id res chain seq x y z
N MET A 1 29.81 41.67 -25.95
CA MET A 1 30.24 42.13 -24.63
C MET A 1 29.36 41.45 -23.58
N LYS A 2 29.95 40.52 -22.86
CA LYS A 2 29.24 39.77 -21.81
C LYS A 2 29.14 40.64 -20.54
N LYS A 3 27.95 40.96 -20.08
CA LYS A 3 27.76 41.47 -18.72
C LYS A 3 27.30 40.31 -17.83
N ARG A 4 28.18 39.92 -16.92
CA ARG A 4 27.87 39.09 -15.77
C ARG A 4 26.98 39.91 -14.81
N ILE A 5 25.82 39.39 -14.44
CA ILE A 5 25.03 39.91 -13.33
C ILE A 5 25.29 38.97 -12.16
N THR A 6 25.88 39.56 -11.11
CA THR A 6 26.16 38.91 -9.84
C THR A 6 24.85 38.90 -9.05
N ALA A 7 24.34 37.74 -8.75
CA ALA A 7 23.13 37.59 -7.86
C ALA A 7 23.60 37.86 -6.42
N LEU A 8 23.03 38.89 -5.80
CA LEU A 8 23.14 39.17 -4.37
C LEU A 8 21.96 38.44 -3.68
N ALA A 9 22.25 37.39 -2.93
CA ALA A 9 21.27 36.71 -2.10
C ALA A 9 21.00 37.57 -0.86
N LEU A 10 19.85 38.21 -0.77
CA LEU A 10 19.33 38.84 0.47
C LEU A 10 18.27 37.90 1.05
N ALA A 11 18.58 37.29 2.19
CA ALA A 11 17.60 36.58 3.00
C ALA A 11 16.74 37.62 3.73
N PHE A 12 15.46 37.73 3.39
CA PHE A 12 14.49 38.54 4.13
C PHE A 12 13.66 37.64 5.05
N VAL A 13 13.74 37.88 6.36
CA VAL A 13 12.86 37.30 7.35
C VAL A 13 11.68 38.28 7.53
N MET A 14 10.49 37.90 7.08
CA MET A 14 9.28 38.68 7.33
C MET A 14 8.59 38.19 8.61
N VAL A 15 8.55 39.08 9.60
CA VAL A 15 7.68 38.94 10.78
C VAL A 15 6.38 39.64 10.47
N LEU A 16 5.28 38.93 10.29
CA LEU A 16 3.94 39.49 10.18
C LEU A 16 3.25 39.49 11.54
N GLY A 17 2.82 40.70 11.94
CA GLY A 17 2.11 40.94 13.20
C GLY A 17 0.71 40.34 13.19
N THR A 18 0.32 39.88 14.36
CA THR A 18 -0.92 39.21 14.72
C THR A 18 -2.18 40.02 14.49
N ALA A 19 -3.12 39.49 13.72
CA ALA A 19 -4.55 39.69 13.92
C ALA A 19 -5.21 38.31 13.90
N ALA A 20 -5.75 37.91 15.04
CA ALA A 20 -6.39 36.64 15.23
C ALA A 20 -7.71 36.57 14.47
N LEU A 21 -7.86 35.51 13.60
CA LEU A 21 -9.13 34.85 13.31
C LEU A 21 -8.83 33.56 12.47
N ALA A 22 -9.21 32.42 13.06
CA ALA A 22 -9.31 31.09 12.47
C ALA A 22 -8.00 30.39 12.01
N ALA A 23 -7.56 29.52 12.86
CA ALA A 23 -6.67 28.35 12.75
C ALA A 23 -6.15 27.93 11.35
N GLY A 24 -5.14 28.64 10.87
CA GLY A 24 -4.15 28.07 9.97
C GLY A 24 -2.80 28.30 10.63
N THR A 25 -2.04 27.28 10.88
CA THR A 25 -0.66 27.39 11.36
C THR A 25 0.16 28.10 10.30
N GLU A 26 0.61 29.32 10.57
CA GLU A 26 1.59 30.01 9.71
C GLU A 26 2.87 29.18 9.67
N LYS A 27 3.27 28.77 8.47
CA LYS A 27 4.52 28.07 8.24
C LYS A 27 5.53 29.06 7.65
N GLN A 28 6.66 29.25 8.31
CA GLN A 28 7.77 29.97 7.69
C GLN A 28 8.39 29.11 6.60
N ILE A 29 8.40 29.60 5.37
CA ILE A 29 9.02 28.96 4.21
C ILE A 29 10.12 29.87 3.66
N SER A 30 11.22 29.28 3.19
CA SER A 30 12.24 29.98 2.45
C SER A 30 11.85 30.03 0.97
N VAL A 31 11.78 31.21 0.38
CA VAL A 31 11.40 31.42 -1.02
C VAL A 31 12.51 32.15 -1.78
N THR A 32 12.60 31.91 -3.10
CA THR A 32 13.51 32.64 -3.98
C THR A 32 12.74 33.71 -4.75
N PRO A 33 13.00 35.01 -4.55
CA PRO A 33 12.39 36.08 -5.33
C PRO A 33 12.69 35.93 -6.82
N MET A 34 11.71 36.25 -7.67
CA MET A 34 11.83 36.17 -9.12
C MET A 34 11.34 37.45 -9.78
N ASP A 35 11.99 37.84 -10.88
CA ASP A 35 11.55 38.93 -11.75
C ASP A 35 10.51 38.39 -12.76
N MET A 36 9.46 39.16 -12.98
CA MET A 36 8.43 38.83 -13.97
C MET A 36 8.58 39.68 -15.23
N THR A 37 8.50 39.03 -16.38
CA THR A 37 8.48 39.74 -17.67
C THR A 37 7.30 39.26 -18.51
N ILE A 38 6.67 40.17 -19.27
CA ILE A 38 5.64 39.86 -20.27
C ILE A 38 6.12 40.36 -21.62
N ASN A 39 6.20 39.48 -22.61
CA ASN A 39 6.74 39.78 -23.92
C ASN A 39 8.13 40.46 -23.90
N GLY A 40 8.96 40.06 -22.89
CA GLY A 40 10.30 40.61 -22.71
C GLY A 40 10.38 41.95 -21.97
N GLN A 41 9.26 42.54 -21.59
CA GLN A 41 9.20 43.75 -20.77
C GLN A 41 9.03 43.41 -19.29
N ALA A 42 9.85 44.00 -18.42
CA ALA A 42 9.74 43.82 -16.98
C ALA A 42 8.43 44.39 -16.47
N VAL A 43 7.71 43.64 -15.67
CA VAL A 43 6.46 44.07 -14.98
C VAL A 43 6.57 43.83 -13.49
N THR A 44 5.98 44.73 -12.72
CA THR A 44 5.92 44.61 -11.26
C THR A 44 4.47 44.32 -10.88
N PRO A 45 4.17 43.09 -10.44
CA PRO A 45 2.82 42.77 -9.94
C PRO A 45 2.45 43.69 -8.76
N THR A 46 1.17 44.02 -8.64
CA THR A 46 0.67 44.85 -7.54
C THR A 46 -0.47 44.14 -6.78
N LYS A 47 -0.56 44.45 -5.49
CA LYS A 47 -1.67 44.07 -4.62
C LYS A 47 -2.88 44.97 -4.94
N SER A 48 -4.07 44.65 -4.41
CA SER A 48 -5.28 45.44 -4.56
C SER A 48 -5.19 46.88 -3.99
N ASN A 49 -4.22 47.15 -3.12
CA ASN A 49 -3.94 48.46 -2.56
C ASN A 49 -2.88 49.27 -3.34
N GLY A 50 -2.41 48.76 -4.47
CA GLY A 50 -1.41 49.42 -5.31
C GLY A 50 0.06 49.16 -4.92
N GLU A 51 0.32 48.48 -3.79
CA GLU A 51 1.68 48.09 -3.40
C GLU A 51 2.24 46.95 -4.28
N ALA A 52 3.56 46.93 -4.45
CA ALA A 52 4.20 45.83 -5.15
C ALA A 52 3.93 44.48 -4.48
N ALA A 53 3.61 43.49 -5.28
CA ALA A 53 3.45 42.09 -4.85
C ALA A 53 4.62 41.25 -5.33
N GLU A 54 5.07 40.34 -4.52
CA GLU A 54 6.21 39.50 -4.83
C GLU A 54 5.84 38.30 -5.72
N VAL A 55 6.72 38.00 -6.67
CA VAL A 55 6.74 36.73 -7.41
C VAL A 55 7.90 35.92 -6.84
N PHE A 56 7.67 34.66 -6.53
CA PHE A 56 8.70 33.81 -5.94
C PHE A 56 8.59 32.35 -6.38
N ALA A 57 9.71 31.66 -6.28
CA ALA A 57 9.77 30.21 -6.44
C ALA A 57 9.83 29.51 -5.07
N TYR A 58 9.06 28.44 -4.93
CA TYR A 58 9.04 27.55 -3.77
C TYR A 58 8.74 26.14 -4.24
N ASP A 59 9.51 25.17 -3.78
CA ASP A 59 9.33 23.73 -4.07
C ASP A 59 9.14 23.41 -5.56
N GLY A 60 9.98 24.02 -6.42
CA GLY A 60 9.95 23.81 -7.86
C GLY A 60 8.81 24.51 -8.61
N ALA A 61 7.92 25.23 -7.92
CA ALA A 61 6.81 25.99 -8.51
C ALA A 61 7.04 27.50 -8.42
N THR A 62 6.52 28.25 -9.40
CA THR A 62 6.53 29.72 -9.36
C THR A 62 5.17 30.26 -8.92
N TYR A 63 5.17 31.10 -7.90
CA TYR A 63 3.98 31.71 -7.32
C TYR A 63 3.85 33.15 -7.82
N VAL A 64 2.72 33.46 -8.43
CA VAL A 64 2.40 34.78 -9.00
C VAL A 64 1.08 35.27 -8.40
N PRO A 65 0.93 36.58 -8.10
CA PRO A 65 -0.33 37.12 -7.62
C PRO A 65 -1.46 36.88 -8.65
N LEU A 66 -2.41 36.00 -8.28
CA LEU A 66 -3.49 35.55 -9.18
C LEU A 66 -4.31 36.72 -9.74
N ARG A 67 -4.69 37.68 -8.92
CA ARG A 67 -5.46 38.86 -9.36
C ARG A 67 -4.72 39.65 -10.43
N TYR A 68 -3.46 40.00 -10.19
CA TYR A 68 -2.65 40.79 -11.13
C TYR A 68 -2.51 40.06 -12.48
N LEU A 69 -2.22 38.78 -12.47
CA LEU A 69 -2.09 37.99 -13.69
C LEU A 69 -3.43 37.90 -14.43
N SER A 70 -4.53 37.71 -13.71
CA SER A 70 -5.87 37.60 -14.28
C SER A 70 -6.35 38.91 -14.88
N GLU A 71 -6.16 40.04 -14.19
CA GLU A 71 -6.50 41.38 -14.72
C GLU A 71 -5.72 41.72 -15.98
N LEU A 72 -4.44 41.30 -16.04
CA LEU A 72 -3.58 41.49 -17.19
C LEU A 72 -4.04 40.65 -18.42
N LEU A 73 -4.68 39.52 -18.16
CA LEU A 73 -5.29 38.65 -19.16
C LEU A 73 -6.76 38.99 -19.46
N GLY A 74 -7.31 40.03 -18.84
CA GLY A 74 -8.72 40.44 -18.99
C GLY A 74 -9.72 39.51 -18.29
N ILE A 75 -9.25 38.78 -17.28
CA ILE A 75 -10.05 37.83 -16.50
C ILE A 75 -10.40 38.47 -15.16
N GLU A 76 -11.68 38.47 -14.80
CA GLU A 76 -12.14 38.95 -13.50
C GLU A 76 -11.98 37.88 -12.41
N VAL A 77 -11.45 38.28 -11.24
CA VAL A 77 -11.30 37.43 -10.05
C VAL A 77 -12.30 37.84 -8.99
N VAL A 78 -13.25 36.98 -8.70
CA VAL A 78 -14.24 37.20 -7.62
C VAL A 78 -13.87 36.31 -6.43
N TRP A 79 -13.74 36.93 -5.26
CA TRP A 79 -13.50 36.21 -4.01
C TRP A 79 -14.84 35.83 -3.37
N ASP A 80 -14.96 34.56 -3.01
CA ASP A 80 -16.13 34.09 -2.28
C ASP A 80 -16.07 34.59 -0.83
N LYS A 81 -17.10 35.37 -0.42
CA LYS A 81 -17.19 35.90 0.94
C LYS A 81 -17.53 34.83 1.97
N ASP A 82 -18.22 33.79 1.54
CA ASP A 82 -18.64 32.67 2.38
C ASP A 82 -17.58 31.59 2.49
N HIS A 83 -16.62 31.56 1.52
CA HIS A 83 -15.47 30.65 1.48
C HIS A 83 -14.18 31.48 1.29
N PRO A 84 -13.60 32.04 2.35
CA PRO A 84 -12.52 33.06 2.27
C PRO A 84 -11.22 32.56 1.61
N ASN A 85 -11.07 31.28 1.38
CA ASN A 85 -9.91 30.68 0.68
C ASN A 85 -10.21 30.31 -0.77
N THR A 86 -11.35 30.77 -1.34
CA THR A 86 -11.77 30.44 -2.70
C THR A 86 -11.78 31.69 -3.57
N ALA A 87 -11.08 31.65 -4.69
CA ALA A 87 -11.11 32.67 -5.73
C ALA A 87 -11.72 32.07 -7.02
N THR A 88 -12.76 32.72 -7.53
CA THR A 88 -13.41 32.32 -8.80
C THR A 88 -12.95 33.22 -9.91
N LEU A 89 -12.47 32.66 -11.02
CA LEU A 89 -12.17 33.38 -12.25
C LEU A 89 -13.45 33.50 -13.08
N VAL A 90 -13.87 34.73 -13.38
CA VAL A 90 -15.09 35.04 -14.12
C VAL A 90 -14.72 35.77 -15.43
N ASN A 91 -15.54 35.65 -16.46
CA ASN A 91 -15.28 36.24 -17.75
C ASN A 91 -13.92 35.86 -18.34
N VAL A 92 -13.51 34.61 -18.12
CA VAL A 92 -12.41 34.05 -18.90
C VAL A 92 -12.82 34.22 -20.35
N PRO A 93 -12.13 35.04 -21.17
CA PRO A 93 -12.46 35.20 -22.60
C PRO A 93 -12.61 33.81 -23.16
N ASN A 94 -13.70 33.56 -23.90
CA ASN A 94 -13.98 32.24 -24.45
C ASN A 94 -12.69 31.57 -24.86
N PHE A 95 -12.24 30.66 -24.00
CA PHE A 95 -11.22 29.72 -24.35
C PHE A 95 -11.90 28.85 -25.42
N THR A 96 -11.92 29.32 -26.65
CA THR A 96 -12.15 28.47 -27.78
C THR A 96 -10.99 27.52 -27.67
N ALA A 97 -11.26 26.30 -27.18
CA ALA A 97 -10.32 25.21 -27.37
C ALA A 97 -9.77 25.34 -28.77
N PRO A 98 -8.43 25.40 -29.01
CA PRO A 98 -7.87 25.50 -30.32
C PRO A 98 -8.68 24.52 -31.19
N ALA A 99 -9.26 24.97 -32.28
CA ALA A 99 -10.08 24.12 -33.14
C ALA A 99 -9.27 22.87 -33.34
N ALA A 100 -9.79 21.71 -32.94
CA ALA A 100 -9.09 20.45 -32.99
C ALA A 100 -8.46 20.38 -34.39
N GLY A 101 -7.13 20.42 -34.44
CA GLY A 101 -6.42 20.49 -35.72
C GLY A 101 -6.94 19.34 -36.54
N SER A 102 -7.19 19.54 -37.81
CA SER A 102 -7.68 18.51 -38.69
C SER A 102 -6.76 17.30 -38.57
N PHE A 103 -7.25 16.25 -37.94
CA PHE A 103 -6.50 14.99 -37.83
C PHE A 103 -6.45 14.39 -39.24
N LYS A 104 -5.41 13.66 -39.49
CA LYS A 104 -5.39 12.81 -40.68
C LYS A 104 -6.01 11.47 -40.27
N ALA A 105 -7.20 11.15 -40.82
CA ALA A 105 -7.87 9.90 -40.53
C ALA A 105 -6.96 8.70 -40.82
N GLY A 106 -6.93 7.72 -39.92
CA GLY A 106 -6.09 6.54 -40.00
C GLY A 106 -5.84 5.91 -38.65
N THR A 107 -5.13 4.77 -38.66
CA THR A 107 -4.69 4.12 -37.43
C THR A 107 -3.17 4.28 -37.28
N TYR A 108 -2.75 4.76 -36.13
CA TYR A 108 -1.36 5.08 -35.82
C TYR A 108 -0.92 4.29 -34.59
N THR A 109 0.32 3.84 -34.59
CA THR A 109 0.88 3.08 -33.46
C THR A 109 1.88 3.92 -32.69
N GLY A 110 1.97 3.66 -31.39
CA GLY A 110 2.97 4.27 -30.53
C GLY A 110 3.38 3.33 -29.41
N GLU A 111 4.52 3.63 -28.80
CA GLU A 111 5.11 2.87 -27.71
C GLU A 111 5.39 3.81 -26.54
N GLY A 112 5.18 3.31 -25.30
CA GLY A 112 5.50 3.99 -24.05
C GLY A 112 6.01 3.02 -23.00
N GLN A 113 6.71 3.53 -21.99
CA GLN A 113 7.33 2.69 -20.98
C GLN A 113 6.43 2.57 -19.76
N GLY A 114 5.86 1.38 -19.57
CA GLY A 114 5.12 1.03 -18.35
C GLY A 114 5.99 0.37 -17.29
N PHE A 115 5.35 -0.13 -16.24
CA PHE A 115 6.03 -0.78 -15.13
C PHE A 115 6.52 -2.20 -15.48
N GLY A 116 5.72 -2.94 -16.23
CA GLY A 116 6.06 -4.30 -16.69
C GLY A 116 6.95 -4.34 -17.94
N GLY A 117 7.19 -3.21 -18.58
CA GLY A 117 7.92 -3.10 -19.84
C GLY A 117 7.24 -2.17 -20.84
N THR A 118 7.57 -2.32 -22.12
CA THR A 118 6.99 -1.52 -23.19
C THR A 118 5.50 -1.83 -23.38
N ILE A 119 4.70 -0.77 -23.45
CA ILE A 119 3.27 -0.81 -23.80
C ILE A 119 3.14 -0.29 -25.23
N LYS A 120 2.45 -1.05 -26.10
CA LYS A 120 2.16 -0.64 -27.46
C LYS A 120 0.68 -0.35 -27.62
N VAL A 121 0.35 0.73 -28.35
CA VAL A 121 -1.02 1.11 -28.63
C VAL A 121 -1.26 1.31 -30.12
N ALA A 122 -2.52 1.13 -30.52
CA ALA A 122 -3.06 1.56 -31.80
C ALA A 122 -4.13 2.63 -31.54
N VAL A 123 -3.95 3.82 -32.11
CA VAL A 123 -4.88 4.95 -32.01
C VAL A 123 -5.54 5.17 -33.36
N THR A 124 -6.86 5.05 -33.41
CA THR A 124 -7.65 5.33 -34.63
C THR A 124 -8.21 6.74 -34.55
N LEU A 125 -7.92 7.55 -35.56
CA LEU A 125 -8.35 8.92 -35.68
C LEU A 125 -9.34 9.06 -36.86
N SER A 126 -10.38 9.86 -36.69
CA SER A 126 -11.12 10.47 -37.81
C SER A 126 -10.50 11.84 -38.15
N ASP A 127 -11.09 12.58 -39.07
CA ASP A 127 -10.61 13.91 -39.43
C ASP A 127 -10.75 14.94 -38.28
N THR A 128 -11.48 14.62 -37.22
CA THR A 128 -11.82 15.58 -36.14
C THR A 128 -11.67 15.06 -34.72
N LYS A 129 -11.49 13.76 -34.51
CA LYS A 129 -11.43 13.19 -33.13
C LYS A 129 -10.68 11.85 -33.02
N ILE A 130 -10.35 11.51 -31.82
CA ILE A 130 -9.86 10.19 -31.42
C ILE A 130 -11.07 9.26 -31.35
N GLU A 131 -11.15 8.29 -32.30
CA GLU A 131 -12.25 7.33 -32.34
C GLU A 131 -12.03 6.12 -31.45
N LYS A 132 -10.78 5.65 -31.39
CA LYS A 132 -10.43 4.45 -30.61
C LYS A 132 -8.98 4.52 -30.14
N VAL A 133 -8.75 4.04 -28.92
CA VAL A 133 -7.43 3.70 -28.41
C VAL A 133 -7.46 2.23 -28.01
N GLU A 134 -6.50 1.45 -28.45
CA GLU A 134 -6.38 0.02 -28.14
C GLU A 134 -4.96 -0.31 -27.74
N VAL A 135 -4.78 -0.94 -26.58
CA VAL A 135 -3.48 -1.48 -26.18
C VAL A 135 -3.30 -2.81 -26.88
N THR A 136 -2.27 -2.92 -27.72
CA THR A 136 -2.02 -4.09 -28.57
C THR A 136 -1.01 -5.06 -27.96
N GLU A 137 -0.11 -4.56 -27.09
CA GLU A 137 0.91 -5.37 -26.44
C GLU A 137 1.29 -4.72 -25.10
N HIS A 138 1.42 -5.53 -24.05
CA HIS A 138 1.94 -5.10 -22.75
C HIS A 138 2.45 -6.29 -21.92
N SER A 139 3.29 -6.03 -20.94
CA SER A 139 3.75 -7.00 -19.93
C SER A 139 3.43 -6.52 -18.50
N GLU A 140 2.34 -5.74 -18.35
CA GLU A 140 1.92 -5.18 -17.08
C GLU A 140 1.44 -6.26 -16.11
N THR A 141 1.71 -6.05 -14.82
CA THR A 141 1.34 -6.99 -13.75
C THR A 141 -0.18 -7.07 -13.61
N PRO A 142 -0.77 -8.27 -13.69
CA PRO A 142 -2.20 -8.47 -13.46
C PRO A 142 -2.66 -7.86 -12.13
N GLY A 143 -3.80 -7.17 -12.13
CA GLY A 143 -4.38 -6.53 -10.94
C GLY A 143 -3.63 -5.29 -10.41
N ILE A 144 -2.44 -4.98 -10.94
CA ILE A 144 -1.68 -3.77 -10.56
C ILE A 144 -1.56 -2.80 -11.75
N GLY A 145 -1.00 -3.24 -12.87
CA GLY A 145 -0.82 -2.44 -14.07
C GLY A 145 -1.97 -2.59 -15.07
N THR A 146 -2.58 -3.78 -15.14
CA THR A 146 -3.66 -4.07 -16.09
C THR A 146 -4.90 -3.16 -15.96
N PRO A 147 -5.29 -2.62 -14.78
CA PRO A 147 -6.37 -1.64 -14.72
C PRO A 147 -6.11 -0.36 -15.53
N ALA A 148 -4.85 0.07 -15.71
CA ALA A 148 -4.52 1.18 -16.59
C ALA A 148 -4.69 0.79 -18.07
N ILE A 149 -4.29 -0.43 -18.42
CA ILE A 149 -4.44 -0.99 -19.77
C ILE A 149 -5.92 -1.05 -20.19
N GLU A 150 -6.79 -1.45 -19.27
CA GLU A 150 -8.22 -1.66 -19.52
C GLU A 150 -9.04 -0.36 -19.52
N LYS A 151 -8.75 0.55 -18.57
CA LYS A 151 -9.61 1.71 -18.30
C LYS A 151 -9.14 3.01 -18.99
N LEU A 152 -7.83 3.21 -19.13
CA LEU A 152 -7.28 4.48 -19.61
C LEU A 152 -7.58 4.75 -21.09
N PRO A 153 -7.57 3.75 -22.00
CA PRO A 153 -7.95 3.95 -23.40
C PRO A 153 -9.32 4.60 -23.55
N ALA A 154 -10.33 4.13 -22.82
CA ALA A 154 -11.68 4.68 -22.86
C ALA A 154 -11.72 6.13 -22.34
N LYS A 155 -11.02 6.44 -21.24
CA LYS A 155 -10.92 7.80 -20.69
C LYS A 155 -10.28 8.79 -21.66
N ILE A 156 -9.24 8.39 -22.40
CA ILE A 156 -8.58 9.22 -23.40
C ILE A 156 -9.53 9.51 -24.58
N VAL A 157 -10.28 8.52 -25.04
CA VAL A 157 -11.28 8.70 -26.10
C VAL A 157 -12.40 9.63 -25.64
N GLU A 158 -12.90 9.46 -24.42
CA GLU A 158 -13.95 10.31 -23.83
C GLU A 158 -13.47 11.76 -23.66
N ALA A 159 -12.28 11.94 -23.10
CA ALA A 159 -11.68 13.26 -22.90
C ALA A 159 -11.19 13.92 -24.20
N GLN A 160 -11.05 13.17 -25.30
CA GLN A 160 -10.40 13.62 -26.53
C GLN A 160 -9.01 14.22 -26.31
N SER A 161 -8.28 13.71 -25.29
CA SER A 161 -7.01 14.27 -24.80
C SER A 161 -6.21 13.19 -24.08
N THR A 162 -4.89 13.36 -24.08
CA THR A 162 -3.98 12.57 -23.21
C THR A 162 -3.82 13.18 -21.80
N GLN A 163 -4.35 14.38 -21.57
CA GLN A 163 -4.38 15.04 -20.29
C GLN A 163 -5.51 14.47 -19.41
N VAL A 164 -5.38 13.21 -19.04
CA VAL A 164 -6.33 12.45 -18.21
C VAL A 164 -5.66 12.00 -16.93
N ASP A 165 -6.44 11.88 -15.86
CA ASP A 165 -5.92 11.35 -14.58
C ASP A 165 -5.40 9.93 -14.74
N THR A 166 -4.25 9.67 -14.14
CA THR A 166 -3.70 8.32 -14.07
C THR A 166 -4.60 7.41 -13.23
N ILE A 167 -4.64 6.14 -13.56
CA ILE A 167 -5.34 5.14 -12.75
C ILE A 167 -4.58 4.97 -11.43
N THR A 168 -5.26 5.22 -10.34
CA THR A 168 -4.69 5.13 -8.98
C THR A 168 -4.09 3.74 -8.73
N ALA A 169 -2.92 3.68 -8.11
CA ALA A 169 -2.08 2.49 -7.92
C ALA A 169 -1.46 1.89 -9.20
N ALA A 170 -1.81 2.37 -10.40
CA ALA A 170 -1.24 1.96 -11.68
C ALA A 170 -0.51 3.12 -12.39
N THR A 171 0.10 4.04 -11.66
CA THR A 171 0.66 5.30 -12.19
C THR A 171 1.71 5.07 -13.29
N PHE A 172 2.61 4.10 -13.14
CA PHE A 172 3.63 3.81 -14.16
C PHE A 172 3.00 3.23 -15.44
N ALA A 173 2.09 2.26 -15.30
CA ALA A 173 1.36 1.72 -16.44
C ALA A 173 0.50 2.80 -17.12
N SER A 174 -0.14 3.68 -16.34
CA SER A 174 -0.89 4.82 -16.87
C SER A 174 -0.01 5.78 -17.66
N LYS A 175 1.16 6.14 -17.13
CA LYS A 175 2.14 6.98 -17.84
C LYS A 175 2.58 6.31 -19.15
N GLY A 176 2.87 5.01 -19.12
CA GLY A 176 3.25 4.25 -20.31
C GLY A 176 2.14 4.22 -21.38
N VAL A 177 0.87 4.06 -20.98
CA VAL A 177 -0.27 4.17 -21.93
C VAL A 177 -0.37 5.58 -22.51
N ILE A 178 -0.27 6.63 -21.67
CA ILE A 178 -0.31 8.02 -22.11
C ILE A 178 0.83 8.32 -23.09
N GLU A 179 2.07 7.96 -22.74
CA GLU A 179 3.25 8.12 -23.61
C GLU A 179 3.06 7.40 -24.96
N ALA A 180 2.54 6.18 -24.94
CA ALA A 180 2.28 5.41 -26.15
C ALA A 180 1.23 6.11 -27.05
N VAL A 181 0.14 6.61 -26.46
CA VAL A 181 -0.89 7.37 -27.18
C VAL A 181 -0.33 8.68 -27.72
N GLU A 182 0.48 9.41 -26.94
CA GLU A 182 1.14 10.63 -27.42
C GLU A 182 2.10 10.37 -28.58
N ALA A 183 2.85 9.26 -28.53
CA ALA A 183 3.72 8.85 -29.63
C ALA A 183 2.91 8.55 -30.90
N ALA A 184 1.77 7.86 -30.80
CA ALA A 184 0.87 7.59 -31.88
C ALA A 184 0.27 8.90 -32.50
N LEU A 185 -0.19 9.82 -31.64
CA LEU A 185 -0.71 11.13 -32.06
C LEU A 185 0.36 11.97 -32.77
N LYS A 186 1.59 12.02 -32.23
CA LYS A 186 2.74 12.70 -32.88
C LYS A 186 3.05 12.10 -34.25
N SER A 187 2.94 10.78 -34.42
CA SER A 187 3.13 10.12 -35.72
C SER A 187 2.05 10.46 -36.73
N ALA A 188 0.86 10.83 -36.25
CA ALA A 188 -0.25 11.36 -37.04
C ALA A 188 -0.12 12.87 -37.38
N GLY A 189 0.92 13.54 -36.87
CA GLY A 189 1.12 14.97 -36.99
C GLY A 189 0.28 15.81 -36.03
N VAL A 190 -0.27 15.19 -34.97
CA VAL A 190 -1.05 15.84 -33.92
C VAL A 190 -0.16 16.16 -32.74
N ASP A 191 -0.20 17.40 -32.25
CA ASP A 191 0.45 17.77 -30.98
C ASP A 191 -0.46 17.36 -29.81
N PRO A 192 -0.06 16.38 -28.98
CA PRO A 192 -0.89 15.95 -27.86
C PRO A 192 -1.15 17.07 -26.83
N ALA A 193 -0.21 18.02 -26.67
CA ALA A 193 -0.36 19.13 -25.74
C ALA A 193 -1.45 20.13 -26.17
N ALA A 194 -1.78 20.16 -27.46
CA ALA A 194 -2.87 20.98 -27.99
C ALA A 194 -4.28 20.36 -27.78
N LEU A 195 -4.33 19.08 -27.39
CA LEU A 195 -5.56 18.37 -27.05
C LEU A 195 -5.94 18.62 -25.60
N VAL A 196 -6.49 19.79 -25.33
CA VAL A 196 -7.04 20.10 -24.00
C VAL A 196 -8.31 19.28 -23.81
N PRO A 197 -8.50 18.58 -22.68
CA PRO A 197 -9.76 17.89 -22.39
C PRO A 197 -10.90 18.87 -22.64
N GLY A 198 -11.85 18.50 -23.47
CA GLY A 198 -13.08 19.28 -23.61
C GLY A 198 -13.59 19.47 -22.18
N ALA A 199 -13.85 20.70 -21.76
CA ALA A 199 -14.46 20.95 -20.47
C ALA A 199 -15.78 20.16 -20.48
N SER A 200 -15.70 18.92 -20.05
CA SER A 200 -16.89 18.21 -19.64
C SER A 200 -17.38 19.00 -18.45
N ASN A 201 -18.39 19.86 -18.68
CA ASN A 201 -19.21 20.46 -17.64
C ASN A 201 -20.07 19.37 -16.96
N ASP A 202 -19.48 18.21 -16.78
CA ASP A 202 -19.92 17.21 -15.84
C ASP A 202 -19.15 17.40 -14.52
N LYS A 203 -19.41 18.52 -13.85
CA LYS A 203 -19.87 18.35 -12.47
C LYS A 203 -21.12 17.50 -12.60
N ASN A 204 -20.91 16.21 -12.66
CA ASN A 204 -21.94 15.25 -12.42
C ASN A 204 -22.36 15.44 -10.95
N THR A 205 -23.15 16.47 -10.68
CA THR A 205 -24.10 16.42 -9.61
C THR A 205 -25.12 15.41 -10.09
N THR A 206 -24.74 14.13 -10.09
CA THR A 206 -25.67 13.02 -10.21
C THR A 206 -26.74 13.30 -9.19
N ALA A 207 -27.99 13.36 -9.66
CA ALA A 207 -29.14 13.49 -8.76
C ALA A 207 -28.95 12.45 -7.64
N PRO A 208 -29.24 12.78 -6.38
CA PRO A 208 -29.01 11.86 -5.27
C PRO A 208 -29.55 10.49 -5.63
N THR A 209 -28.67 9.49 -5.65
CA THR A 209 -29.03 8.12 -6.03
C THR A 209 -29.12 7.29 -4.76
N THR A 210 -30.20 6.52 -4.62
CA THR A 210 -30.36 5.62 -3.48
C THR A 210 -30.36 4.17 -3.97
N LYS A 211 -29.61 3.32 -3.29
CA LYS A 211 -29.60 1.87 -3.47
C LYS A 211 -30.05 1.19 -2.17
N ASP A 212 -30.66 0.03 -2.29
CA ASP A 212 -31.03 -0.81 -1.14
C ASP A 212 -30.23 -2.13 -1.23
N ALA A 213 -29.68 -2.54 -0.10
CA ALA A 213 -28.95 -3.80 0.07
C ALA A 213 -29.34 -4.49 1.39
N ASP A 214 -29.06 -5.77 1.52
CA ASP A 214 -29.09 -6.44 2.83
C ASP A 214 -27.82 -6.10 3.62
N VAL A 215 -26.67 -6.15 2.94
CA VAL A 215 -25.36 -5.83 3.51
C VAL A 215 -24.65 -4.83 2.60
N VAL A 216 -24.16 -3.73 3.15
CA VAL A 216 -23.21 -2.85 2.48
C VAL A 216 -21.83 -3.04 3.08
N VAL A 217 -20.83 -3.23 2.21
CA VAL A 217 -19.44 -3.35 2.59
C VAL A 217 -18.67 -2.12 2.07
N VAL A 218 -17.89 -1.48 2.90
CA VAL A 218 -17.12 -0.28 2.57
C VAL A 218 -15.63 -0.63 2.50
N GLY A 219 -15.07 -0.56 1.29
CA GLY A 219 -13.69 -0.91 0.95
C GLY A 219 -13.58 -2.28 0.28
N ALA A 220 -13.12 -2.30 -0.98
CA ALA A 220 -12.90 -3.52 -1.77
C ALA A 220 -11.47 -4.05 -1.67
N GLY A 221 -10.84 -3.97 -0.49
CA GLY A 221 -9.65 -4.71 -0.13
C GLY A 221 -9.94 -6.19 0.13
N GLY A 222 -8.92 -6.97 0.49
CA GLY A 222 -9.09 -8.41 0.75
C GLY A 222 -10.15 -8.72 1.82
N ALA A 223 -10.20 -7.95 2.92
CA ALA A 223 -11.20 -8.13 3.97
C ALA A 223 -12.63 -7.86 3.48
N GLY A 224 -12.80 -6.76 2.71
CA GLY A 224 -14.13 -6.39 2.21
C GLY A 224 -14.64 -7.36 1.15
N MET A 225 -13.80 -7.78 0.21
CA MET A 225 -14.17 -8.81 -0.77
C MET A 225 -14.51 -10.14 -0.09
N THR A 226 -13.72 -10.56 0.90
CA THR A 226 -14.00 -11.77 1.69
C THR A 226 -15.35 -11.66 2.40
N ALA A 227 -15.64 -10.54 3.07
CA ALA A 227 -16.91 -10.33 3.75
C ALA A 227 -18.09 -10.29 2.77
N ALA A 228 -17.92 -9.63 1.63
CA ALA A 228 -18.95 -9.54 0.60
C ALA A 228 -19.29 -10.91 -0.01
N ILE A 229 -18.27 -11.72 -0.35
CA ILE A 229 -18.44 -13.09 -0.86
C ILE A 229 -19.25 -13.94 0.14
N VAL A 230 -18.83 -13.96 1.41
CA VAL A 230 -19.48 -14.76 2.44
C VAL A 230 -20.93 -14.31 2.66
N ALA A 231 -21.19 -13.02 2.70
CA ALA A 231 -22.55 -12.50 2.85
C ALA A 231 -23.43 -12.83 1.63
N ALA A 232 -22.90 -12.73 0.41
CA ALA A 232 -23.63 -13.08 -0.80
C ALA A 232 -23.90 -14.59 -0.91
N GLN A 233 -22.93 -15.44 -0.54
CA GLN A 233 -23.12 -16.90 -0.45
C GLN A 233 -24.18 -17.30 0.59
N ALA A 234 -24.42 -16.47 1.61
CA ALA A 234 -25.53 -16.62 2.55
C ALA A 234 -26.86 -16.12 1.99
N GLY A 235 -26.96 -15.83 0.70
CA GLY A 235 -28.18 -15.41 0.00
C GLY A 235 -28.57 -13.95 0.20
N LYS A 236 -27.62 -13.07 0.61
CA LYS A 236 -27.88 -11.64 0.82
C LYS A 236 -27.57 -10.82 -0.43
N LYS A 237 -28.36 -9.76 -0.64
CA LYS A 237 -28.05 -8.72 -1.61
C LYS A 237 -26.92 -7.85 -1.05
N VAL A 238 -25.74 -7.88 -1.68
CA VAL A 238 -24.54 -7.18 -1.21
C VAL A 238 -24.14 -6.08 -2.17
N VAL A 239 -23.89 -4.89 -1.64
CA VAL A 239 -23.23 -3.77 -2.35
C VAL A 239 -21.86 -3.53 -1.72
N LEU A 240 -20.81 -3.60 -2.51
CA LEU A 240 -19.41 -3.36 -2.12
C LEU A 240 -18.95 -2.03 -2.72
N LEU A 241 -18.63 -1.06 -1.86
CA LEU A 241 -18.21 0.29 -2.27
C LEU A 241 -16.70 0.45 -2.17
N GLU A 242 -16.08 0.96 -3.24
CA GLU A 242 -14.65 1.24 -3.28
C GLU A 242 -14.41 2.69 -3.71
N LYS A 243 -13.56 3.40 -2.97
CA LYS A 243 -13.25 4.81 -3.28
C LYS A 243 -12.31 4.98 -4.47
N LEU A 244 -11.52 3.96 -4.78
CA LEU A 244 -10.63 3.93 -5.94
C LEU A 244 -11.33 3.28 -7.14
N SER A 245 -10.70 3.40 -8.30
CA SER A 245 -11.21 2.79 -9.55
C SER A 245 -10.85 1.31 -9.72
N LEU A 246 -10.26 0.68 -8.68
CA LEU A 246 -9.86 -0.73 -8.69
C LEU A 246 -9.94 -1.34 -7.29
N VAL A 247 -10.09 -2.67 -7.22
CA VAL A 247 -10.09 -3.43 -5.98
C VAL A 247 -8.68 -3.68 -5.42
N GLY A 248 -8.60 -4.17 -4.19
CA GLY A 248 -7.42 -4.78 -3.60
C GLY A 248 -6.69 -3.93 -2.56
N GLY A 249 -6.56 -2.62 -2.75
CA GLY A 249 -5.89 -1.73 -1.79
C GLY A 249 -4.51 -2.25 -1.36
N ASN A 250 -4.23 -2.26 -0.03
CA ASN A 250 -2.99 -2.81 0.52
C ASN A 250 -2.82 -4.31 0.28
N THR A 251 -3.92 -5.06 0.12
CA THR A 251 -3.86 -6.50 -0.14
C THR A 251 -3.10 -6.80 -1.43
N THR A 252 -3.35 -6.04 -2.51
CA THR A 252 -2.64 -6.21 -3.80
C THR A 252 -1.12 -6.07 -3.65
N LYS A 253 -0.66 -5.23 -2.72
CA LYS A 253 0.76 -4.97 -2.45
C LYS A 253 1.42 -6.00 -1.53
N SER A 254 0.67 -6.98 -1.01
CA SER A 254 1.21 -8.02 -0.12
C SER A 254 2.12 -8.98 -0.89
N THR A 255 3.40 -9.05 -0.48
CA THR A 255 4.44 -9.81 -1.19
C THR A 255 4.76 -11.17 -0.58
N GLY A 256 4.27 -11.46 0.63
CA GLY A 256 4.55 -12.69 1.37
C GLY A 256 3.53 -13.79 1.10
N GLY A 257 2.85 -14.23 2.15
CA GLY A 257 1.83 -15.26 2.14
C GLY A 257 0.86 -15.09 3.32
N MET A 258 0.10 -16.12 3.61
CA MET A 258 -0.85 -16.19 4.71
C MET A 258 -0.32 -17.12 5.81
N ASN A 259 -0.21 -16.66 7.05
CA ASN A 259 0.08 -17.55 8.19
C ASN A 259 -1.12 -18.42 8.50
N ALA A 260 -0.86 -19.73 8.66
CA ALA A 260 -1.83 -20.69 9.15
C ALA A 260 -1.10 -21.82 9.90
N ALA A 261 -1.67 -22.27 11.02
CA ALA A 261 -1.11 -23.33 11.84
C ALA A 261 -1.85 -24.64 11.66
N ASP A 262 -1.16 -25.75 11.87
CA ASP A 262 -1.73 -27.11 11.87
C ASP A 262 -2.44 -27.46 10.55
N THR A 263 -1.74 -27.20 9.43
CA THR A 263 -2.28 -27.45 8.09
C THR A 263 -1.68 -28.71 7.47
N GLN A 264 -2.47 -29.44 6.67
CA GLN A 264 -1.99 -30.58 5.88
C GLN A 264 -0.84 -30.25 4.92
N TYR A 265 -0.63 -28.96 4.62
CA TYR A 265 0.44 -28.52 3.73
C TYR A 265 1.79 -28.49 4.42
N GLN A 266 1.81 -28.27 5.75
CA GLN A 266 3.01 -28.31 6.58
C GLN A 266 3.58 -29.75 6.67
N ASP A 267 2.73 -30.77 6.69
CA ASP A 267 3.13 -32.18 6.78
C ASP A 267 3.96 -32.68 5.59
N LYS A 268 4.04 -31.92 4.51
CA LYS A 268 4.93 -32.21 3.36
C LYS A 268 6.41 -31.91 3.65
N TYR A 269 6.70 -31.23 4.76
CA TYR A 269 8.03 -30.75 5.12
C TYR A 269 8.54 -31.44 6.37
N GLU A 270 9.86 -31.60 6.46
CA GLU A 270 10.51 -32.03 7.71
C GLU A 270 10.58 -30.86 8.69
N PHE A 271 10.37 -31.14 9.96
CA PHE A 271 10.49 -30.14 11.03
C PHE A 271 11.97 -29.88 11.38
N GLY A 272 12.47 -28.72 10.99
CA GLY A 272 13.85 -28.28 11.24
C GLY A 272 13.99 -27.06 12.18
N GLN A 273 12.90 -26.60 12.78
CA GLN A 273 12.83 -25.31 13.46
C GLN A 273 12.92 -25.40 15.01
N ALA A 274 13.45 -26.50 15.55
CA ALA A 274 13.55 -26.71 17.00
C ALA A 274 14.21 -25.52 17.74
N ALA A 275 15.30 -24.97 17.21
CA ALA A 275 16.01 -23.84 17.82
C ALA A 275 15.15 -22.56 17.85
N GLY A 276 14.35 -22.28 16.81
CA GLY A 276 13.42 -21.15 16.77
C GLY A 276 12.31 -21.28 17.81
N LEU A 277 11.73 -22.48 17.90
CA LEU A 277 10.71 -22.81 18.90
C LEU A 277 11.24 -22.66 20.33
N GLU A 278 12.40 -23.25 20.63
CA GLU A 278 13.02 -23.19 21.96
C GLU A 278 13.39 -21.76 22.36
N LYS A 279 13.87 -20.94 21.40
CA LYS A 279 14.13 -19.51 21.61
C LYS A 279 12.84 -18.78 21.98
N THR A 280 11.73 -19.03 21.27
CA THR A 280 10.43 -18.41 21.54
C THR A 280 9.89 -18.81 22.92
N LEU A 281 9.91 -20.11 23.25
CA LEU A 281 9.47 -20.60 24.56
C LEU A 281 10.29 -19.98 25.70
N GLY A 282 11.63 -19.93 25.54
CA GLY A 282 12.53 -19.35 26.56
C GLY A 282 12.32 -17.84 26.74
N SER A 283 12.16 -17.09 25.66
CA SER A 283 11.90 -15.65 25.74
C SER A 283 10.50 -15.34 26.30
N ALA A 284 9.47 -16.07 25.85
CA ALA A 284 8.12 -15.89 26.34
C ALA A 284 8.00 -16.17 27.86
N ALA A 285 8.61 -17.26 28.33
CA ALA A 285 8.61 -17.61 29.75
C ALA A 285 9.27 -16.53 30.61
N LYS A 286 10.34 -15.90 30.11
CA LYS A 286 11.09 -14.87 30.80
C LYS A 286 10.43 -13.51 30.77
N ASP A 287 10.04 -13.07 29.55
CA ASP A 287 9.69 -11.67 29.29
C ASP A 287 8.19 -11.41 29.43
N TYR A 288 7.36 -12.45 29.34
CA TYR A 288 5.89 -12.37 29.38
C TYR A 288 5.26 -13.37 30.36
N PRO A 289 5.42 -13.19 31.68
CA PRO A 289 4.87 -14.11 32.69
C PRO A 289 3.37 -14.36 32.60
N ALA A 290 2.62 -13.42 32.05
CA ALA A 290 1.17 -13.57 31.82
C ALA A 290 0.82 -14.67 30.80
N LEU A 291 1.76 -15.08 29.95
CA LEU A 291 1.60 -16.17 28.98
C LEU A 291 2.02 -17.53 29.51
N LYS A 292 2.31 -17.66 30.81
CA LYS A 292 2.85 -18.89 31.40
C LYS A 292 2.05 -20.14 31.03
N ASP A 293 0.73 -20.11 31.18
CA ASP A 293 -0.12 -21.26 30.90
C ASP A 293 -0.08 -21.65 29.41
N LEU A 294 0.06 -20.67 28.52
CA LEU A 294 0.19 -20.90 27.08
C LEU A 294 1.57 -21.48 26.76
N VAL A 295 2.64 -20.96 27.37
CA VAL A 295 4.01 -21.50 27.23
C VAL A 295 4.06 -22.95 27.71
N ASP A 296 3.49 -23.25 28.90
CA ASP A 296 3.45 -24.60 29.44
C ASP A 296 2.66 -25.56 28.54
N THR A 297 1.56 -25.07 27.93
CA THR A 297 0.76 -25.83 26.97
C THR A 297 1.56 -26.18 25.72
N VAL A 298 2.21 -25.19 25.10
CA VAL A 298 3.03 -25.40 23.88
C VAL A 298 4.23 -26.28 24.20
N GLN A 299 4.89 -26.09 25.32
CA GLN A 299 6.00 -26.95 25.77
C GLN A 299 5.54 -28.41 25.88
N LYS A 300 4.39 -28.63 26.51
CA LYS A 300 3.82 -29.98 26.66
C LYS A 300 3.49 -30.59 25.28
N GLN A 301 2.88 -29.84 24.38
CA GLN A 301 2.57 -30.30 23.01
C GLN A 301 3.85 -30.71 22.26
N TYR A 302 4.91 -29.92 22.40
CA TYR A 302 6.20 -30.20 21.78
C TYR A 302 6.88 -31.45 22.38
N ASP A 303 6.83 -31.63 23.71
CA ASP A 303 7.36 -32.80 24.37
C ASP A 303 6.57 -34.07 24.02
N ASP A 304 5.26 -33.99 23.89
CA ASP A 304 4.41 -35.10 23.49
C ASP A 304 4.67 -35.48 22.03
N TRP A 305 4.83 -34.52 21.12
CA TRP A 305 5.22 -34.77 19.73
C TRP A 305 6.60 -35.47 19.64
N LYS A 306 7.59 -35.05 20.45
CA LYS A 306 8.90 -35.74 20.52
C LYS A 306 8.78 -37.18 21.02
N LYS A 307 7.93 -37.44 22.02
CA LYS A 307 7.68 -38.79 22.56
C LYS A 307 7.00 -39.70 21.53
N ASP A 308 6.15 -39.16 20.67
CA ASP A 308 5.49 -39.90 19.58
C ASP A 308 6.41 -40.15 18.37
N GLY A 309 7.71 -39.90 18.51
CA GLY A 309 8.73 -40.13 17.50
C GLY A 309 8.83 -39.05 16.44
N SER A 310 8.43 -37.83 16.76
CA SER A 310 8.55 -36.63 15.90
C SER A 310 7.92 -36.82 14.52
N LYS A 311 6.73 -37.39 14.46
CA LYS A 311 6.00 -37.65 13.23
C LYS A 311 5.29 -36.39 12.74
N GLY A 312 5.36 -36.13 11.45
CA GLY A 312 4.77 -34.94 10.82
C GLY A 312 5.52 -33.65 11.16
N TYR A 313 4.97 -32.55 10.73
CA TYR A 313 5.49 -31.22 11.04
C TYR A 313 4.96 -30.75 12.40
N PHE A 314 5.81 -30.17 13.24
CA PHE A 314 5.35 -29.59 14.49
C PHE A 314 4.94 -28.12 14.30
N ASP A 315 3.67 -27.88 14.32
CA ASP A 315 3.05 -26.56 14.51
C ASP A 315 1.67 -26.74 15.14
N THR A 316 1.28 -25.85 16.01
CA THR A 316 -0.02 -25.91 16.69
C THR A 316 -0.69 -24.53 16.71
N VAL A 317 -2.01 -24.53 16.85
CA VAL A 317 -2.78 -23.30 17.05
C VAL A 317 -2.27 -22.53 18.26
N ASP A 318 -1.95 -23.22 19.38
CA ASP A 318 -1.43 -22.57 20.59
C ASP A 318 -0.04 -21.96 20.36
N LEU A 319 0.81 -22.58 19.54
CA LEU A 319 2.09 -21.99 19.16
C LEU A 319 1.89 -20.74 18.28
N MET A 320 0.94 -20.73 17.35
CA MET A 320 0.62 -19.54 16.57
C MET A 320 0.08 -18.41 17.46
N ILE A 321 -0.73 -18.73 18.46
CA ILE A 321 -1.19 -17.75 19.46
C ILE A 321 0.01 -17.20 20.21
N LEU A 322 0.92 -18.06 20.70
CA LEU A 322 2.11 -17.66 21.45
C LEU A 322 3.01 -16.73 20.62
N ASP A 323 3.35 -17.12 19.38
CA ASP A 323 4.15 -16.30 18.49
C ASP A 323 3.51 -14.94 18.25
N THR A 324 2.20 -14.91 18.00
CA THR A 324 1.47 -13.66 17.72
C THR A 324 1.43 -12.73 18.94
N MET A 325 1.23 -13.29 20.14
CA MET A 325 1.27 -12.53 21.39
C MET A 325 2.67 -11.98 21.70
N VAL A 326 3.70 -12.82 21.59
CA VAL A 326 5.11 -12.40 21.79
C VAL A 326 5.53 -11.37 20.74
N GLY A 327 5.23 -11.64 19.47
CA GLY A 327 5.53 -10.72 18.36
C GLY A 327 4.86 -9.36 18.54
N GLY A 328 3.62 -9.32 19.02
CA GLY A 328 2.85 -8.13 19.35
C GLY A 328 3.19 -7.51 20.72
N LYS A 329 4.23 -8.01 21.40
CA LYS A 329 4.69 -7.56 22.73
C LYS A 329 3.60 -7.63 23.82
N CYS A 330 2.68 -8.59 23.67
CA CYS A 330 1.53 -8.80 24.58
C CYS A 330 0.59 -7.57 24.72
N VAL A 331 0.63 -6.64 23.77
CA VAL A 331 -0.35 -5.55 23.65
C VAL A 331 -1.64 -6.06 23.02
N ASN A 332 -1.57 -7.13 22.25
CA ASN A 332 -2.70 -7.78 21.56
C ASN A 332 -3.85 -8.14 22.52
N ASN A 333 -5.06 -8.12 21.98
CA ASN A 333 -6.20 -8.77 22.64
C ASN A 333 -6.12 -10.30 22.41
N LEU A 334 -5.85 -11.06 23.47
CA LEU A 334 -5.67 -12.51 23.41
C LEU A 334 -6.87 -13.25 22.78
N GLU A 335 -8.11 -12.78 23.02
CA GLU A 335 -9.30 -13.45 22.46
C GLU A 335 -9.38 -13.24 20.94
N LEU A 336 -9.00 -12.07 20.42
CA LEU A 336 -8.92 -11.84 18.96
C LEU A 336 -7.78 -12.68 18.34
N VAL A 337 -6.63 -12.80 19.02
CA VAL A 337 -5.52 -13.65 18.55
C VAL A 337 -5.94 -15.13 18.51
N LYS A 338 -6.71 -15.60 19.51
CA LYS A 338 -7.27 -16.96 19.51
C LYS A 338 -8.20 -17.19 18.31
N VAL A 339 -9.05 -16.21 17.97
CA VAL A 339 -9.91 -16.28 16.79
C VAL A 339 -9.09 -16.38 15.52
N LEU A 340 -8.09 -15.51 15.37
CA LEU A 340 -7.17 -15.50 14.24
C LEU A 340 -6.52 -16.88 14.02
N ALA A 341 -5.87 -17.40 15.05
CA ALA A 341 -5.10 -18.64 14.94
C ALA A 341 -5.99 -19.88 14.73
N LYS A 342 -7.11 -19.98 15.47
CA LYS A 342 -8.04 -21.11 15.35
C LYS A 342 -8.71 -21.23 13.99
N ASN A 343 -8.91 -20.12 13.28
CA ASN A 343 -9.57 -20.10 11.98
C ASN A 343 -8.57 -19.96 10.81
N SER A 344 -7.26 -20.00 11.08
CA SER A 344 -6.24 -19.77 10.05
C SER A 344 -6.18 -20.87 9.01
N ALA A 345 -6.19 -22.15 9.41
CA ALA A 345 -6.22 -23.30 8.50
C ALA A 345 -7.47 -23.31 7.63
N ASP A 346 -8.66 -23.11 8.24
CA ASP A 346 -9.93 -22.98 7.52
C ASP A 346 -9.92 -21.81 6.53
N GLY A 347 -9.17 -20.75 6.84
CA GLY A 347 -8.96 -19.62 5.93
C GLY A 347 -8.20 -20.00 4.65
N VAL A 348 -7.17 -20.83 4.76
CA VAL A 348 -6.41 -21.36 3.61
C VAL A 348 -7.31 -22.27 2.76
N GLU A 349 -8.08 -23.16 3.39
CA GLU A 349 -8.99 -24.05 2.67
C GLU A 349 -10.13 -23.28 2.00
N TRP A 350 -10.65 -22.22 2.64
CA TRP A 350 -11.66 -21.34 2.04
C TRP A 350 -11.11 -20.62 0.79
N LEU A 351 -9.88 -20.09 0.85
CA LEU A 351 -9.23 -19.49 -0.31
C LEU A 351 -9.08 -20.51 -1.44
N LYS A 352 -8.69 -21.74 -1.13
CA LYS A 352 -8.62 -22.83 -2.11
C LYS A 352 -10.00 -23.12 -2.72
N GLY A 353 -11.05 -23.09 -1.92
CA GLY A 353 -12.43 -23.29 -2.36
C GLY A 353 -12.90 -22.29 -3.41
N ILE A 354 -12.34 -21.07 -3.45
CA ILE A 354 -12.61 -20.04 -4.46
C ILE A 354 -11.53 -19.98 -5.56
N GLY A 355 -10.60 -20.94 -5.58
CA GLY A 355 -9.56 -21.06 -6.62
C GLY A 355 -8.18 -20.52 -6.25
N ALA A 356 -7.98 -19.98 -5.05
CA ALA A 356 -6.68 -19.46 -4.61
C ALA A 356 -5.89 -20.52 -3.83
N ASN A 357 -4.92 -21.16 -4.49
CA ASN A 357 -4.14 -22.26 -3.92
C ASN A 357 -2.84 -21.74 -3.24
N LEU A 358 -2.77 -21.86 -1.91
CA LEU A 358 -1.62 -21.48 -1.09
C LEU A 358 -1.01 -22.72 -0.42
N ASP A 359 -0.56 -23.70 -1.20
CA ASP A 359 -0.15 -25.03 -0.75
C ASP A 359 1.35 -25.18 -0.47
N ASN A 360 2.12 -24.12 -0.55
CA ASN A 360 3.55 -24.11 -0.24
C ASN A 360 3.78 -23.40 1.09
N VAL A 361 4.65 -23.94 1.92
CA VAL A 361 4.93 -23.42 3.25
C VAL A 361 6.40 -23.00 3.37
N GLY A 362 6.66 -21.92 4.08
CA GLY A 362 8.00 -21.40 4.26
C GLY A 362 8.19 -20.59 5.55
N ALA A 363 9.42 -20.11 5.73
CA ALA A 363 9.80 -19.24 6.83
C ALA A 363 9.40 -17.80 6.58
N PHE A 364 9.16 -17.08 7.69
CA PHE A 364 8.94 -15.64 7.67
C PHE A 364 9.40 -15.01 8.99
N GLY A 365 9.76 -13.71 8.95
CA GLY A 365 10.29 -13.02 10.11
C GLY A 365 9.35 -13.01 11.30
N GLY A 366 9.87 -13.38 12.48
CA GLY A 366 9.15 -13.36 13.76
C GLY A 366 8.32 -14.59 14.09
N ALA A 367 8.18 -15.58 13.19
CA ALA A 367 7.57 -16.85 13.51
C ALA A 367 8.61 -17.86 13.99
N SER A 368 8.27 -18.66 15.00
CA SER A 368 9.17 -19.70 15.55
C SER A 368 9.32 -20.91 14.62
N VAL A 369 8.34 -21.16 13.76
CA VAL A 369 8.28 -22.26 12.81
C VAL A 369 7.78 -21.80 11.44
N ASN A 370 7.98 -22.63 10.41
CA ASN A 370 7.48 -22.33 9.08
C ASN A 370 5.97 -22.53 9.02
N ARG A 371 5.21 -21.42 8.83
CA ARG A 371 3.75 -21.46 8.71
C ARG A 371 3.18 -20.49 7.68
N ILE A 372 4.03 -19.80 6.92
CA ILE A 372 3.51 -18.93 5.89
C ILE A 372 3.19 -19.72 4.63
N HIS A 373 1.94 -19.67 4.21
CA HIS A 373 1.43 -20.33 3.01
C HIS A 373 1.49 -19.34 1.84
N TRP A 374 2.09 -19.74 0.74
CA TRP A 374 2.32 -18.88 -0.41
C TRP A 374 2.02 -19.57 -1.75
N PRO A 375 1.62 -18.78 -2.79
CA PRO A 375 1.30 -19.30 -4.10
C PRO A 375 2.55 -19.44 -4.99
N LYS A 376 2.44 -20.28 -6.02
CA LYS A 376 3.32 -20.31 -7.18
C LYS A 376 2.63 -19.77 -8.41
N ASN A 377 3.42 -19.18 -9.32
CA ASN A 377 2.95 -18.88 -10.66
C ASN A 377 2.93 -20.14 -11.55
N ASP A 378 2.47 -20.01 -12.81
CA ASP A 378 2.38 -21.09 -13.76
C ASP A 378 3.73 -21.76 -14.10
N GLU A 379 4.84 -21.04 -13.87
CA GLU A 379 6.20 -21.56 -14.01
C GLU A 379 6.70 -22.32 -12.77
N GLY A 380 5.87 -22.43 -11.73
CA GLY A 380 6.22 -23.07 -10.45
C GLY A 380 7.07 -22.19 -9.53
N LYS A 381 7.28 -20.92 -9.85
CA LYS A 381 8.06 -19.97 -9.03
C LYS A 381 7.20 -19.28 -7.99
N LYS A 382 7.80 -19.00 -6.84
CA LYS A 382 7.19 -18.20 -5.77
C LYS A 382 6.75 -16.85 -6.31
N THR A 383 5.51 -16.45 -5.99
CA THR A 383 4.95 -15.16 -6.40
C THR A 383 4.26 -14.44 -5.24
N ASN A 384 3.93 -13.17 -5.42
CA ASN A 384 3.32 -12.32 -4.40
C ASN A 384 1.88 -12.75 -4.13
N VAL A 385 1.56 -13.01 -2.85
CA VAL A 385 0.22 -13.47 -2.46
C VAL A 385 -0.88 -12.47 -2.85
N GLY A 386 -0.64 -11.17 -2.68
CA GLY A 386 -1.64 -10.15 -2.98
C GLY A 386 -2.01 -10.08 -4.45
N ALA A 387 -1.01 -10.04 -5.32
CA ALA A 387 -1.23 -10.05 -6.77
C ALA A 387 -1.91 -11.33 -7.26
N TYR A 388 -1.77 -12.43 -6.53
CA TYR A 388 -2.39 -13.71 -6.84
C TYR A 388 -3.84 -13.82 -6.35
N ILE A 389 -4.11 -13.46 -5.08
CA ILE A 389 -5.46 -13.66 -4.50
C ILE A 389 -6.47 -12.57 -4.89
N VAL A 390 -6.03 -11.32 -5.14
CA VAL A 390 -6.95 -10.19 -5.39
C VAL A 390 -7.79 -10.40 -6.66
N PRO A 391 -7.24 -10.78 -7.81
CA PRO A 391 -8.06 -11.10 -8.99
C PRO A 391 -9.05 -12.26 -8.75
N ILE A 392 -8.64 -13.27 -7.98
CA ILE A 392 -9.49 -14.42 -7.64
C ILE A 392 -10.65 -13.99 -6.72
N LEU A 393 -10.38 -13.14 -5.73
CA LEU A 393 -11.41 -12.57 -4.86
C LEU A 393 -12.38 -11.68 -5.64
N GLU A 394 -11.89 -10.88 -6.57
CA GLU A 394 -12.73 -10.04 -7.43
C GLU A 394 -13.68 -10.89 -8.28
N GLU A 395 -13.16 -11.95 -8.90
CA GLU A 395 -13.99 -12.86 -9.70
C GLU A 395 -15.00 -13.60 -8.82
N ALA A 396 -14.59 -14.07 -7.64
CA ALA A 396 -15.49 -14.70 -6.69
C ALA A 396 -16.59 -13.76 -6.19
N CYS A 397 -16.33 -12.44 -6.07
CA CYS A 397 -17.37 -11.44 -5.82
C CYS A 397 -18.38 -11.39 -6.96
N LYS A 398 -17.90 -11.37 -8.21
CA LYS A 398 -18.77 -11.35 -9.42
C LYS A 398 -19.62 -12.63 -9.49
N ASP A 399 -19.01 -13.79 -9.30
CA ASP A 399 -19.69 -15.10 -9.30
C ASP A 399 -20.76 -15.20 -8.21
N ALA A 400 -20.52 -14.59 -7.04
CA ALA A 400 -21.46 -14.53 -5.94
C ALA A 400 -22.57 -13.47 -6.16
N GLY A 401 -22.52 -12.67 -7.22
CA GLY A 401 -23.50 -11.62 -7.52
C GLY A 401 -23.35 -10.37 -6.66
N VAL A 402 -22.15 -10.09 -6.14
CA VAL A 402 -21.84 -8.84 -5.42
C VAL A 402 -21.80 -7.68 -6.40
N GLU A 403 -22.53 -6.60 -6.11
CA GLU A 403 -22.46 -5.35 -6.86
C GLU A 403 -21.28 -4.52 -6.36
N ILE A 404 -20.20 -4.39 -7.16
CA ILE A 404 -19.05 -3.55 -6.83
C ILE A 404 -19.24 -2.18 -7.46
N VAL A 405 -19.16 -1.11 -6.66
CA VAL A 405 -19.28 0.29 -7.10
C VAL A 405 -17.97 1.01 -6.82
N PHE A 406 -17.26 1.37 -7.87
CA PHE A 406 -15.97 2.08 -7.81
C PHE A 406 -16.14 3.61 -7.72
N ASP A 407 -15.04 4.31 -7.52
CA ASP A 407 -14.94 5.77 -7.46
C ASP A 407 -15.97 6.39 -6.50
N THR A 408 -16.24 5.67 -5.39
CA THR A 408 -17.31 5.97 -4.45
C THR A 408 -16.75 6.11 -3.02
N PRO A 409 -16.15 7.26 -2.69
CA PRO A 409 -15.62 7.51 -1.35
C PRO A 409 -16.77 7.72 -0.35
N VAL A 410 -17.00 6.71 0.48
CA VAL A 410 -17.96 6.77 1.59
C VAL A 410 -17.42 7.67 2.69
N ASP A 411 -18.23 8.59 3.19
CA ASP A 411 -17.86 9.59 4.19
C ASP A 411 -18.80 9.64 5.40
N GLU A 412 -19.91 8.86 5.39
CA GLU A 412 -20.87 8.84 6.49
C GLU A 412 -21.48 7.44 6.69
N ILE A 413 -21.60 7.02 7.97
CA ILE A 413 -22.40 5.87 8.39
C ILE A 413 -23.77 6.40 8.86
N ILE A 414 -24.83 5.96 8.23
CA ILE A 414 -26.20 6.37 8.57
C ILE A 414 -26.68 5.58 9.79
N MET A 415 -27.03 6.29 10.86
CA MET A 415 -27.52 5.70 12.11
C MET A 415 -29.00 5.96 12.31
N LYS A 416 -29.70 4.92 12.82
CA LYS A 416 -31.08 5.03 13.27
C LYS A 416 -31.29 4.15 14.52
N ASP A 417 -31.83 4.74 15.57
CA ASP A 417 -32.12 4.05 16.84
C ASP A 417 -30.91 3.25 17.40
N GLY A 418 -29.67 3.87 17.30
CA GLY A 418 -28.44 3.26 17.78
C GLY A 418 -27.89 2.13 16.90
N LYS A 419 -28.43 1.94 15.69
CA LYS A 419 -28.00 0.91 14.73
C LYS A 419 -27.54 1.55 13.42
N ALA A 420 -26.55 0.97 12.79
CA ALA A 420 -26.16 1.32 11.43
C ALA A 420 -27.26 0.81 10.46
N VAL A 421 -27.72 1.70 9.57
CA VAL A 421 -28.79 1.40 8.60
C VAL A 421 -28.40 1.75 7.17
N GLY A 422 -27.14 2.02 6.92
CA GLY A 422 -26.59 2.33 5.59
C GLY A 422 -25.38 3.23 5.65
N VAL A 423 -24.96 3.69 4.49
CA VAL A 423 -23.83 4.60 4.30
C VAL A 423 -24.12 5.63 3.21
N LYS A 424 -23.34 6.73 3.22
CA LYS A 424 -23.43 7.79 2.22
C LYS A 424 -22.06 8.12 1.67
N ALA A 425 -22.02 8.38 0.38
CA ALA A 425 -20.90 8.95 -0.35
C ALA A 425 -21.30 10.32 -0.89
N SER A 426 -21.03 11.36 -0.11
CA SER A 426 -21.55 12.72 -0.38
C SER A 426 -21.03 13.29 -1.69
N SER A 427 -19.78 12.98 -2.07
CA SER A 427 -19.17 13.49 -3.30
C SER A 427 -19.83 12.95 -4.58
N THR A 428 -20.36 11.73 -4.54
CA THR A 428 -21.09 11.11 -5.68
C THR A 428 -22.61 11.22 -5.55
N GLY A 429 -23.10 11.71 -4.41
CA GLY A 429 -24.54 11.76 -4.11
C GLY A 429 -25.17 10.37 -3.84
N LEU A 430 -24.37 9.31 -3.73
CA LEU A 430 -24.88 7.95 -3.49
C LEU A 430 -25.20 7.74 -2.02
N THR A 431 -26.38 7.22 -1.75
CA THR A 431 -26.80 6.65 -0.46
C THR A 431 -27.09 5.16 -0.63
N VAL A 432 -26.55 4.32 0.23
CA VAL A 432 -26.91 2.88 0.27
C VAL A 432 -27.57 2.59 1.60
N ASN A 433 -28.88 2.31 1.58
CA ASN A 433 -29.58 1.79 2.73
C ASN A 433 -29.24 0.31 2.88
N ALA A 434 -28.95 -0.14 4.09
CA ALA A 434 -28.63 -1.53 4.35
C ALA A 434 -29.08 -1.96 5.75
N LYS A 435 -29.29 -3.27 5.93
CA LYS A 435 -29.64 -3.86 7.23
C LYS A 435 -28.39 -4.10 8.09
N SER A 436 -27.22 -4.20 7.46
CA SER A 436 -25.92 -4.33 8.13
C SER A 436 -24.84 -3.60 7.32
N VAL A 437 -23.86 -3.02 8.02
CA VAL A 437 -22.69 -2.30 7.46
C VAL A 437 -21.41 -2.98 7.89
N VAL A 438 -20.50 -3.26 6.94
CA VAL A 438 -19.18 -3.80 7.21
C VAL A 438 -18.12 -2.77 6.78
N LEU A 439 -17.27 -2.33 7.70
CA LEU A 439 -16.12 -1.47 7.41
C LEU A 439 -14.89 -2.34 7.12
N ALA A 440 -14.31 -2.18 5.94
CA ALA A 440 -13.12 -2.89 5.49
C ALA A 440 -12.16 -1.96 4.71
N THR A 441 -12.07 -0.70 5.17
CA THR A 441 -11.46 0.43 4.46
C THR A 441 -9.93 0.46 4.53
N GLY A 442 -9.30 -0.53 5.18
CA GLY A 442 -7.88 -0.51 5.47
C GLY A 442 -7.51 0.47 6.59
N GLY A 443 -6.20 0.58 6.85
CA GLY A 443 -5.66 1.44 7.88
C GLY A 443 -5.48 2.90 7.44
N PHE A 444 -4.54 3.58 8.11
CA PHE A 444 -4.26 5.01 7.85
C PHE A 444 -2.80 5.27 7.41
N GLY A 445 -2.04 4.24 7.04
CA GLY A 445 -0.61 4.32 6.73
C GLY A 445 -0.26 5.20 5.52
N ALA A 446 -1.21 5.55 4.64
CA ALA A 446 -1.01 6.52 3.56
C ALA A 446 -1.33 7.96 3.98
N ASN A 447 -1.92 8.19 5.15
CA ASN A 447 -2.14 9.51 5.70
C ASN A 447 -0.94 9.93 6.58
N LEU A 448 0.14 10.37 5.93
CA LEU A 448 1.40 10.70 6.62
C LEU A 448 1.24 11.76 7.71
N LYS A 449 0.28 12.68 7.54
CA LYS A 449 -0.04 13.66 8.56
C LYS A 449 -0.60 12.99 9.82
N MET A 450 -1.58 12.11 9.67
CA MET A 450 -2.16 11.35 10.79
C MET A 450 -1.11 10.43 11.45
N VAL A 451 -0.23 9.83 10.65
CA VAL A 451 0.90 9.03 11.16
C VAL A 451 1.82 9.88 12.02
N ALA A 452 2.23 11.07 11.54
CA ALA A 452 3.12 11.97 12.29
C ALA A 452 2.45 12.53 13.57
N GLU A 453 1.13 12.78 13.54
CA GLU A 453 0.36 13.21 14.71
C GLU A 453 0.30 12.12 15.79
N LEU A 454 0.12 10.87 15.41
CA LEU A 454 0.03 9.72 16.31
C LEU A 454 1.40 9.19 16.77
N LYS A 455 2.42 9.29 15.89
CA LYS A 455 3.78 8.81 16.16
C LYS A 455 4.81 9.75 15.52
N PRO A 456 5.17 10.87 16.18
CA PRO A 456 6.05 11.91 15.61
C PRO A 456 7.42 11.40 15.14
N SER A 457 7.91 10.28 15.67
CA SER A 457 9.18 9.68 15.23
C SER A 457 9.14 9.11 13.80
N LEU A 458 7.97 9.05 13.17
CA LEU A 458 7.78 8.58 11.79
C LEU A 458 7.55 9.73 10.79
N ASP A 459 7.70 10.98 11.21
CA ASP A 459 7.64 12.12 10.29
C ASP A 459 8.77 12.03 9.25
N GLY A 460 8.44 12.23 7.98
CA GLY A 460 9.38 12.13 6.86
C GLY A 460 9.63 10.73 6.30
N PHE A 461 9.05 9.67 6.88
CA PHE A 461 9.16 8.32 6.31
C PHE A 461 8.30 8.17 5.05
N VAL A 462 8.78 7.39 4.08
CA VAL A 462 7.97 6.92 2.94
C VAL A 462 6.95 5.88 3.39
N THR A 463 5.93 5.61 2.56
CA THR A 463 4.91 4.60 2.88
C THR A 463 4.74 3.59 1.77
N THR A 464 4.65 2.31 2.15
CA THR A 464 4.32 1.22 1.22
C THR A 464 2.83 1.11 0.95
N ASN A 465 1.99 1.88 1.64
CA ASN A 465 0.55 1.78 1.60
C ASN A 465 -0.04 2.18 0.24
N ALA A 466 -1.18 1.61 -0.10
CA ALA A 466 -2.02 2.08 -1.19
C ALA A 466 -2.58 3.47 -0.84
N PRO A 467 -2.69 4.40 -1.81
CA PRO A 467 -3.10 5.79 -1.55
C PRO A 467 -4.51 5.89 -0.94
N GLY A 468 -5.31 4.82 -1.06
CA GLY A 468 -6.62 4.72 -0.43
C GLY A 468 -6.63 4.53 1.09
N CYS A 469 -5.52 4.13 1.72
CA CYS A 469 -5.46 3.81 3.15
C CYS A 469 -5.24 5.06 4.01
N THR A 470 -6.26 5.90 4.12
CA THR A 470 -6.22 7.25 4.73
C THR A 470 -6.96 7.38 6.06
N GLY A 471 -7.46 6.24 6.61
CA GLY A 471 -8.14 6.21 7.91
C GLY A 471 -9.61 6.65 7.88
N ASP A 472 -10.24 6.68 6.71
CA ASP A 472 -11.61 7.21 6.57
C ASP A 472 -12.63 6.38 7.34
N GLY A 473 -12.54 5.05 7.28
CA GLY A 473 -13.43 4.16 8.04
C GLY A 473 -13.30 4.29 9.55
N ILE A 474 -12.07 4.55 10.04
CA ILE A 474 -11.83 4.81 11.47
C ILE A 474 -12.56 6.08 11.88
N LYS A 475 -12.39 7.17 11.12
CA LYS A 475 -13.05 8.46 11.40
C LYS A 475 -14.58 8.34 11.37
N MET A 476 -15.12 7.62 10.37
CA MET A 476 -16.56 7.37 10.29
C MET A 476 -17.08 6.56 11.47
N ALA A 477 -16.34 5.56 11.92
CA ALA A 477 -16.69 4.75 13.07
C ALA A 477 -16.66 5.58 14.37
N GLU A 478 -15.61 6.41 14.57
CA GLU A 478 -15.53 7.34 15.71
C GLU A 478 -16.70 8.33 15.74
N ALA A 479 -17.11 8.85 14.57
CA ALA A 479 -18.23 9.77 14.46
C ALA A 479 -19.57 9.18 14.93
N VAL A 480 -19.72 7.85 14.89
CA VAL A 480 -20.91 7.12 15.41
C VAL A 480 -20.67 6.50 16.78
N GLY A 481 -19.59 6.88 17.47
CA GLY A 481 -19.29 6.50 18.85
C GLY A 481 -18.50 5.20 19.01
N ALA A 482 -17.86 4.69 17.97
CA ALA A 482 -16.95 3.57 18.09
C ALA A 482 -15.70 3.94 18.89
N ALA A 483 -15.19 2.98 19.67
CA ALA A 483 -13.89 3.09 20.31
C ALA A 483 -12.79 2.68 19.34
N THR A 484 -11.61 3.26 19.50
CA THR A 484 -10.38 2.86 18.85
C THR A 484 -9.39 2.28 19.87
N VAL A 485 -8.41 1.53 19.40
CA VAL A 485 -7.36 0.91 20.22
C VAL A 485 -6.05 0.89 19.43
N ASP A 486 -4.91 0.98 20.15
CA ASP A 486 -3.56 0.84 19.61
C ASP A 486 -3.21 1.82 18.48
N MET A 487 -3.81 3.02 18.43
CA MET A 487 -3.67 3.97 17.32
C MET A 487 -2.23 4.46 17.11
N ASP A 488 -1.39 4.46 18.15
CA ASP A 488 0.04 4.80 18.09
C ASP A 488 0.93 3.63 17.65
N GLN A 489 0.34 2.43 17.54
CA GLN A 489 1.06 1.23 17.10
C GLN A 489 1.11 1.19 15.57
N ILE A 490 2.16 1.78 15.02
CA ILE A 490 2.41 1.88 13.58
C ILE A 490 3.71 1.14 13.27
N GLN A 491 3.62 0.13 12.41
CA GLN A 491 4.75 -0.69 11.98
C GLN A 491 5.47 -0.05 10.80
N ILE A 492 6.80 -0.03 10.88
CA ILE A 492 7.67 0.20 9.74
C ILE A 492 8.18 -1.13 9.19
N HIS A 493 8.40 -1.19 7.89
CA HIS A 493 9.01 -2.35 7.22
C HIS A 493 10.47 -2.01 6.91
N PRO A 494 11.44 -2.85 7.28
CA PRO A 494 12.86 -2.52 7.10
C PRO A 494 13.28 -2.46 5.62
N THR A 495 12.65 -3.23 4.75
CA THR A 495 13.09 -3.37 3.36
C THR A 495 12.15 -2.63 2.40
N VAL A 496 12.32 -1.29 2.29
CA VAL A 496 11.57 -0.44 1.34
C VAL A 496 12.54 0.28 0.42
N GLU A 497 12.32 0.16 -0.88
CA GLU A 497 13.03 0.96 -1.88
C GLU A 497 12.51 2.40 -1.81
N GLN A 498 13.39 3.38 -1.56
CA GLN A 498 13.00 4.71 -1.11
C GLN A 498 12.48 5.63 -2.23
N ALA A 499 12.95 5.46 -3.47
CA ALA A 499 12.56 6.34 -4.57
C ALA A 499 11.12 6.10 -5.04
N THR A 500 10.66 4.86 -4.99
CA THR A 500 9.33 4.46 -5.45
C THR A 500 8.40 4.03 -4.32
N SER A 501 8.91 3.96 -3.07
CA SER A 501 8.22 3.40 -1.91
C SER A 501 7.83 1.92 -2.09
N ALA A 502 8.54 1.20 -2.97
CA ALA A 502 8.26 -0.19 -3.25
C ALA A 502 8.66 -1.08 -2.08
N LEU A 503 7.75 -1.96 -1.68
CA LEU A 503 8.05 -2.99 -0.69
C LEU A 503 8.96 -4.06 -1.31
N ILE A 504 10.13 -4.25 -0.72
CA ILE A 504 11.01 -5.39 -1.01
C ILE A 504 10.62 -6.52 -0.05
N THR A 505 10.20 -7.64 -0.59
CA THR A 505 9.58 -8.72 0.19
C THR A 505 10.48 -9.23 1.33
N GLU A 506 9.91 -9.35 2.51
CA GLU A 506 10.54 -9.95 3.69
C GLU A 506 10.94 -11.41 3.47
N GLY A 507 10.23 -12.11 2.57
CA GLY A 507 10.51 -13.51 2.23
C GLY A 507 11.96 -13.74 1.81
N LEU A 508 12.63 -12.76 1.19
CA LEU A 508 14.03 -12.90 0.78
C LEU A 508 14.96 -13.12 1.96
N ARG A 509 14.70 -12.48 3.10
CA ARG A 509 15.48 -12.68 4.33
C ARG A 509 15.28 -14.09 4.87
N GLY A 510 14.04 -14.60 4.81
CA GLY A 510 13.72 -16.00 5.14
C GLY A 510 14.36 -17.01 4.18
N ASP A 511 14.45 -16.67 2.90
CA ASP A 511 15.00 -17.51 1.84
C ASP A 511 16.54 -17.49 1.78
N GLY A 512 17.23 -16.71 2.64
CA GLY A 512 18.70 -16.73 2.76
C GLY A 512 19.40 -15.38 2.55
N ALA A 513 18.70 -14.35 2.10
CA ALA A 513 19.29 -13.01 1.96
C ALA A 513 19.84 -12.47 3.28
N ILE A 514 20.89 -11.66 3.19
CA ILE A 514 21.46 -10.92 4.32
C ILE A 514 21.31 -9.42 4.12
N LEU A 515 21.42 -8.68 5.23
CA LEU A 515 21.48 -7.23 5.25
C LEU A 515 22.90 -6.78 5.58
N VAL A 516 23.45 -5.89 4.74
CA VAL A 516 24.77 -5.31 4.97
C VAL A 516 24.70 -3.78 4.96
N ASN A 517 25.50 -3.15 5.80
CA ASN A 517 25.62 -1.70 5.86
C ASN A 517 26.60 -1.18 4.81
N GLN A 518 26.89 0.14 4.81
CA GLN A 518 27.81 0.76 3.87
C GLN A 518 29.27 0.33 4.05
N GLU A 519 29.63 -0.20 5.20
CA GLU A 519 30.94 -0.79 5.49
C GLU A 519 31.06 -2.25 5.01
N GLY A 520 30.03 -2.77 4.31
CA GLY A 520 30.00 -4.14 3.80
C GLY A 520 29.82 -5.21 4.88
N LYS A 521 29.24 -4.87 6.06
CA LYS A 521 29.12 -5.75 7.23
C LYS A 521 27.67 -6.02 7.56
N ARG A 522 27.36 -7.26 7.98
CA ARG A 522 26.09 -7.59 8.65
C ARG A 522 25.99 -6.82 9.97
N PHE A 523 24.80 -6.56 10.45
CA PHE A 523 24.56 -5.75 11.65
C PHE A 523 23.40 -6.25 12.53
N CYS A 524 22.69 -7.30 12.14
CA CYS A 524 21.55 -7.86 12.90
C CYS A 524 21.24 -9.31 12.50
N ASP A 525 20.35 -9.95 13.27
CA ASP A 525 19.60 -11.13 12.85
C ASP A 525 18.53 -10.69 11.81
N GLU A 526 18.73 -10.97 10.54
CA GLU A 526 17.88 -10.49 9.43
C GLU A 526 16.47 -11.08 9.47
N VAL A 527 16.26 -12.20 10.17
CA VAL A 527 14.95 -12.82 10.35
C VAL A 527 14.26 -12.45 11.67
N GLY A 528 14.83 -11.48 12.38
CA GLY A 528 14.23 -10.87 13.55
C GLY A 528 12.90 -10.15 13.22
N THR A 529 12.22 -9.63 14.24
CA THR A 529 10.99 -8.87 14.07
C THR A 529 11.24 -7.57 13.30
N ARG A 530 10.22 -7.05 12.61
CA ARG A 530 10.35 -5.85 11.74
C ARG A 530 10.85 -4.63 12.50
N ASP A 531 10.36 -4.42 13.71
CA ASP A 531 10.78 -3.32 14.56
C ASP A 531 12.26 -3.45 14.99
N ALA A 532 12.73 -4.66 15.35
CA ALA A 532 14.10 -4.90 15.71
C ALA A 532 15.07 -4.70 14.54
N VAL A 533 14.75 -5.25 13.37
CA VAL A 533 15.56 -5.08 12.15
C VAL A 533 15.56 -3.63 11.68
N SER A 534 14.41 -2.95 11.68
CA SER A 534 14.34 -1.52 11.32
C SER A 534 15.14 -0.64 12.27
N ALA A 535 15.09 -0.91 13.57
CA ALA A 535 15.87 -0.16 14.56
C ALA A 535 17.39 -0.35 14.34
N ALA A 536 17.81 -1.59 14.08
CA ALA A 536 19.21 -1.90 13.78
C ALA A 536 19.67 -1.21 12.47
N GLU A 537 18.82 -1.14 11.46
CA GLU A 537 19.10 -0.48 10.17
C GLU A 537 19.20 1.04 10.32
N LEU A 538 18.27 1.67 11.03
CA LEU A 538 18.28 3.11 11.30
C LEU A 538 19.50 3.55 12.11
N ALA A 539 20.11 2.64 12.86
CA ALA A 539 21.37 2.88 13.61
C ALA A 539 22.61 2.84 12.70
N GLN A 540 22.50 2.37 11.43
CA GLN A 540 23.63 2.36 10.51
C GLN A 540 23.85 3.75 9.91
N THR A 541 25.04 3.99 9.38
CA THR A 541 25.40 5.24 8.70
C THR A 541 24.38 5.56 7.60
N GLY A 542 23.74 6.73 7.66
CA GLY A 542 22.71 7.17 6.71
C GLY A 542 21.34 6.49 6.85
N GLY A 543 21.15 5.58 7.83
CA GLY A 543 19.86 4.96 8.13
C GLY A 543 19.34 4.02 7.03
N TYR A 544 20.23 3.42 6.23
CA TYR A 544 19.90 2.48 5.17
C TYR A 544 20.85 1.29 5.11
N ALA A 545 20.47 0.24 4.39
CA ALA A 545 21.28 -0.95 4.18
C ALA A 545 21.14 -1.46 2.74
N TYR A 546 21.85 -2.55 2.44
CA TYR A 546 21.71 -3.30 1.21
C TYR A 546 21.24 -4.72 1.53
N LEU A 547 20.20 -5.17 0.84
CA LEU A 547 19.75 -6.56 0.85
C LEU A 547 20.47 -7.31 -0.26
N ILE A 548 21.23 -8.37 0.10
CA ILE A 548 22.04 -9.16 -0.83
C ILE A 548 21.35 -10.47 -1.16
N VAL A 549 21.28 -10.79 -2.45
CA VAL A 549 20.81 -12.08 -3.00
C VAL A 549 21.78 -12.60 -4.06
N ASP A 550 21.73 -13.88 -4.36
CA ASP A 550 22.50 -14.52 -5.42
C ASP A 550 21.63 -15.03 -6.59
N GLN A 551 22.26 -15.57 -7.64
CA GLN A 551 21.57 -16.05 -8.83
C GLN A 551 20.59 -17.18 -8.54
N LYS A 552 20.88 -18.08 -7.57
CA LYS A 552 19.95 -19.17 -7.20
C LYS A 552 18.63 -18.63 -6.70
N MET A 553 18.68 -17.58 -5.85
CA MET A 553 17.48 -16.92 -5.35
C MET A 553 16.71 -16.20 -6.48
N VAL A 554 17.43 -15.60 -7.43
CA VAL A 554 16.83 -14.97 -8.62
C VAL A 554 16.08 -16.01 -9.47
N ASP A 555 16.70 -17.15 -9.72
CA ASP A 555 16.10 -18.21 -10.54
C ASP A 555 14.84 -18.80 -9.90
N ALA A 556 14.83 -18.87 -8.57
CA ALA A 556 13.71 -19.42 -7.81
C ALA A 556 12.52 -18.45 -7.62
N SER A 557 12.72 -17.12 -7.85
CA SER A 557 11.74 -16.11 -7.49
C SER A 557 11.41 -15.13 -8.63
N ALA A 558 10.19 -15.20 -9.13
CA ALA A 558 9.65 -14.22 -10.07
C ALA A 558 9.61 -12.79 -9.47
N THR A 559 9.48 -12.68 -8.16
CA THR A 559 9.50 -11.39 -7.44
C THR A 559 10.86 -10.71 -7.55
N ILE A 560 11.97 -11.44 -7.35
CA ILE A 560 13.33 -10.87 -7.49
C ILE A 560 13.58 -10.47 -8.94
N GLN A 561 13.19 -11.32 -9.90
CA GLN A 561 13.29 -11.00 -11.34
C GLN A 561 12.54 -9.70 -11.67
N GLY A 562 11.38 -9.49 -11.04
CA GLY A 562 10.64 -8.24 -11.12
C GLY A 562 11.42 -7.02 -10.57
N TYR A 563 12.14 -7.17 -9.47
CA TYR A 563 12.98 -6.09 -8.93
C TYR A 563 14.15 -5.73 -9.85
N ILE A 564 14.78 -6.74 -10.46
CA ILE A 564 15.84 -6.54 -11.45
C ILE A 564 15.31 -5.77 -12.66
N LYS A 565 14.18 -6.17 -13.24
CA LYS A 565 13.54 -5.48 -14.37
C LYS A 565 13.20 -4.02 -14.05
N LYS A 566 12.88 -3.71 -12.79
CA LYS A 566 12.57 -2.36 -12.32
C LYS A 566 13.80 -1.50 -12.06
N GLY A 567 15.01 -2.06 -12.17
CA GLY A 567 16.25 -1.35 -11.88
C GLY A 567 16.49 -1.07 -10.39
N PHE A 568 15.88 -1.87 -9.48
CA PHE A 568 16.09 -1.71 -8.04
C PHE A 568 17.42 -2.30 -7.57
N THR A 569 18.09 -3.06 -8.43
CA THR A 569 19.31 -3.80 -8.07
C THR A 569 20.55 -3.20 -8.72
N VAL A 570 21.67 -3.28 -8.00
CA VAL A 570 23.01 -3.31 -8.59
C VAL A 570 23.52 -4.75 -8.60
N GLN A 571 24.49 -5.06 -9.47
CA GLN A 571 24.92 -6.44 -9.71
C GLN A 571 26.45 -6.52 -9.84
N GLY A 572 27.03 -7.66 -9.43
CA GLY A 572 28.45 -7.96 -9.61
C GLY A 572 28.69 -9.46 -9.80
N ASP A 573 29.66 -9.80 -10.64
CA ASP A 573 30.04 -11.22 -10.90
C ASP A 573 30.91 -11.80 -9.77
N THR A 574 31.44 -10.98 -8.89
CA THR A 574 32.15 -11.36 -7.66
C THR A 574 31.66 -10.50 -6.49
N TYR A 575 32.00 -10.88 -5.26
CA TYR A 575 31.65 -10.08 -4.07
C TYR A 575 32.31 -8.69 -4.12
N GLU A 576 33.54 -8.61 -4.60
CA GLU A 576 34.27 -7.34 -4.77
C GLU A 576 33.64 -6.45 -5.84
N ALA A 577 33.23 -7.04 -6.97
CA ALA A 577 32.53 -6.31 -8.03
C ALA A 577 31.18 -5.76 -7.52
N LEU A 578 30.42 -6.57 -6.76
CA LEU A 578 29.19 -6.09 -6.13
C LEU A 578 29.45 -4.97 -5.13
N ALA A 579 30.48 -5.11 -4.27
CA ALA A 579 30.84 -4.07 -3.30
C ALA A 579 31.15 -2.75 -3.97
N LYS A 580 31.87 -2.77 -5.10
CA LYS A 580 32.18 -1.58 -5.90
C LYS A 580 30.90 -0.87 -6.40
N GLU A 581 29.93 -1.64 -6.93
CA GLU A 581 28.65 -1.10 -7.38
C GLU A 581 27.80 -0.54 -6.22
N MET A 582 27.94 -1.10 -5.02
CA MET A 582 27.31 -0.61 -3.80
C MET A 582 28.02 0.62 -3.21
N GLY A 583 29.27 0.91 -3.59
CA GLY A 583 30.13 1.90 -2.96
C GLY A 583 30.64 1.45 -1.57
N ALA A 584 30.68 0.13 -1.31
CA ALA A 584 31.19 -0.46 -0.07
C ALA A 584 32.65 -0.93 -0.20
N PRO A 585 33.39 -1.11 0.91
CA PRO A 585 34.75 -1.67 0.87
C PRO A 585 34.76 -3.11 0.36
N GLU A 586 35.46 -3.36 -0.75
CA GLU A 586 35.47 -4.63 -1.49
C GLU A 586 35.89 -5.82 -0.58
N ALA A 587 36.98 -5.67 0.16
CA ALA A 587 37.50 -6.73 1.02
C ALA A 587 36.62 -7.02 2.25
N ASP A 588 35.84 -6.05 2.74
CA ASP A 588 34.96 -6.24 3.89
C ASP A 588 33.68 -6.95 3.47
N LEU A 589 33.10 -6.62 2.32
CA LEU A 589 31.94 -7.36 1.79
C LEU A 589 32.33 -8.83 1.49
N ALA A 590 33.46 -9.07 0.83
CA ALA A 590 33.91 -10.43 0.55
C ALA A 590 34.04 -11.28 1.82
N LYS A 591 34.67 -10.75 2.88
CA LYS A 591 34.75 -11.42 4.17
C LYS A 591 33.37 -11.68 4.81
N THR A 592 32.45 -10.73 4.68
CA THR A 592 31.08 -10.87 5.20
C THR A 592 30.34 -12.01 4.50
N MET A 593 30.46 -12.09 3.16
CA MET A 593 29.82 -13.14 2.37
C MET A 593 30.41 -14.52 2.68
N GLU A 594 31.74 -14.63 2.80
CA GLU A 594 32.41 -15.86 3.21
C GLU A 594 32.00 -16.30 4.64
N ALA A 595 31.95 -15.34 5.57
CA ALA A 595 31.52 -15.61 6.94
C ALA A 595 30.05 -16.08 7.00
N TRP A 596 29.17 -15.46 6.22
CA TRP A 596 27.77 -15.89 6.12
C TRP A 596 27.66 -17.30 5.54
N ASN A 597 28.35 -17.61 4.45
CA ASN A 597 28.33 -18.94 3.85
C ASN A 597 28.83 -20.00 4.82
N LYS A 598 29.81 -19.65 5.67
CA LYS A 598 30.25 -20.54 6.77
C LYS A 598 29.18 -20.71 7.84
N CYS A 599 28.44 -19.65 8.23
CA CYS A 599 27.32 -19.77 9.16
C CYS A 599 26.26 -20.74 8.64
N VAL A 600 25.96 -20.72 7.32
CA VAL A 600 25.01 -21.64 6.66
C VAL A 600 25.54 -23.08 6.73
N ALA A 601 26.81 -23.31 6.40
CA ALA A 601 27.43 -24.64 6.43
C ALA A 601 27.45 -25.21 7.87
N ASP A 602 27.79 -24.39 8.86
CA ASP A 602 27.88 -24.78 10.27
C ASP A 602 26.51 -24.83 10.97
N LYS A 603 25.45 -24.33 10.30
CA LYS A 603 24.10 -24.08 10.86
C LYS A 603 24.15 -23.31 12.18
N LYS A 604 25.04 -22.33 12.25
CA LYS A 604 25.29 -21.51 13.45
C LYS A 604 25.74 -20.11 13.09
N ASP A 605 25.03 -19.13 13.61
CA ASP A 605 25.42 -17.72 13.61
C ASP A 605 25.76 -17.28 15.03
N ALA A 606 27.06 -17.17 15.33
CA ALA A 606 27.54 -16.82 16.68
C ALA A 606 27.51 -15.30 16.91
N GLU A 607 27.42 -14.49 15.86
CA GLU A 607 27.50 -13.03 15.95
C GLU A 607 26.14 -12.40 16.25
N PHE A 608 25.10 -12.78 15.48
CA PHE A 608 23.75 -12.19 15.58
C PHE A 608 22.68 -13.17 16.06
N GLY A 609 23.03 -14.47 16.16
CA GLY A 609 22.13 -15.49 16.69
C GLY A 609 20.97 -15.85 15.75
N ARG A 610 21.13 -15.67 14.43
CA ARG A 610 20.17 -16.15 13.44
C ARG A 610 20.08 -17.68 13.50
N THR A 611 18.86 -18.19 13.50
CA THR A 611 18.56 -19.62 13.63
C THR A 611 18.06 -20.28 12.36
N SER A 612 17.84 -19.50 11.30
CA SER A 612 17.33 -19.97 10.00
C SER A 612 18.43 -19.82 8.93
N PHE A 613 18.79 -20.95 8.34
CA PHE A 613 19.85 -21.05 7.34
C PHE A 613 19.32 -21.79 6.11
N ALA A 614 18.76 -21.04 5.15
CA ALA A 614 18.18 -21.63 3.95
C ALA A 614 19.29 -22.10 2.99
N GLU A 615 20.01 -21.18 2.36
CA GLU A 615 21.07 -21.46 1.41
C GLU A 615 22.23 -20.47 1.54
N ALA A 616 23.45 -20.91 1.16
CA ALA A 616 24.60 -20.03 1.02
C ALA A 616 24.40 -19.06 -0.15
N LEU A 617 25.02 -17.90 -0.09
CA LEU A 617 25.06 -16.91 -1.17
C LEU A 617 26.37 -17.08 -1.97
N ASP A 618 26.44 -18.13 -2.81
CA ASP A 618 27.67 -18.57 -3.48
C ASP A 618 27.53 -18.76 -5.00
N ALA A 619 26.39 -18.41 -5.60
CA ALA A 619 26.12 -18.47 -7.02
C ALA A 619 26.12 -17.08 -7.68
N ALA A 620 27.16 -16.77 -8.46
CA ALA A 620 27.22 -15.54 -9.24
C ALA A 620 26.19 -15.52 -10.39
N PRO A 621 25.78 -14.34 -10.87
CA PRO A 621 26.06 -13.02 -10.31
C PRO A 621 25.32 -12.76 -9.00
N TYR A 622 25.83 -11.80 -8.22
CA TYR A 622 25.26 -11.34 -6.96
C TYR A 622 24.57 -10.00 -7.16
N TYR A 623 23.48 -9.79 -6.40
CA TYR A 623 22.66 -8.58 -6.52
C TYR A 623 22.49 -7.91 -5.16
N ALA A 624 22.45 -6.58 -5.16
CA ALA A 624 22.15 -5.80 -3.97
C ALA A 624 21.00 -4.83 -4.24
N ILE A 625 20.08 -4.72 -3.30
CA ILE A 625 18.98 -3.76 -3.33
C ILE A 625 19.21 -2.77 -2.19
N LYS A 626 19.30 -1.48 -2.50
CA LYS A 626 19.35 -0.43 -1.48
C LYS A 626 17.98 -0.25 -0.84
N ILE A 627 17.91 -0.37 0.48
CA ILE A 627 16.65 -0.33 1.25
C ILE A 627 16.80 0.55 2.48
N ALA A 628 15.68 1.08 2.96
CA ALA A 628 15.55 1.72 4.27
C ALA A 628 14.14 1.49 4.83
N PRO A 629 13.90 1.71 6.13
CA PRO A 629 12.58 1.53 6.70
C PRO A 629 11.53 2.49 6.13
N GLY A 630 10.29 2.00 6.00
CA GLY A 630 9.13 2.80 5.57
C GLY A 630 7.86 2.37 6.29
N ILE A 631 6.88 3.26 6.40
CA ILE A 631 5.57 2.99 7.00
C ILE A 631 4.88 1.88 6.22
N HIS A 632 4.38 0.86 6.95
CA HIS A 632 3.85 -0.34 6.30
C HIS A 632 2.46 -0.76 6.77
N HIS A 633 2.24 -0.92 8.07
CA HIS A 633 0.98 -1.41 8.63
C HIS A 633 0.59 -0.61 9.86
N THR A 634 -0.68 -0.26 9.97
CA THR A 634 -1.24 0.32 11.19
C THR A 634 -1.93 -0.79 11.98
N MET A 635 -1.41 -1.11 13.20
CA MET A 635 -2.02 -2.14 14.05
C MET A 635 -3.18 -1.59 14.84
N GLY A 636 -3.25 -0.27 14.99
CA GLY A 636 -4.35 0.44 15.62
C GLY A 636 -5.53 0.66 14.68
N GLY A 637 -6.72 0.73 15.25
CA GLY A 637 -7.96 0.92 14.51
C GLY A 637 -9.19 0.81 15.38
N VAL A 638 -10.33 0.55 14.75
CA VAL A 638 -11.62 0.38 15.39
C VAL A 638 -11.61 -0.85 16.30
N LYS A 639 -12.10 -0.70 17.52
CA LYS A 639 -12.19 -1.79 18.48
C LYS A 639 -13.34 -2.73 18.12
N ILE A 640 -13.02 -4.03 18.04
CA ILE A 640 -13.99 -5.10 17.73
C ILE A 640 -14.02 -6.18 18.81
N ASN A 641 -15.07 -7.00 18.79
CA ASN A 641 -15.13 -8.25 19.53
C ASN A 641 -14.82 -9.47 18.63
N THR A 642 -14.91 -10.68 19.18
CA THR A 642 -14.65 -11.95 18.47
C THR A 642 -15.64 -12.25 17.33
N GLU A 643 -16.77 -11.57 17.29
CA GLU A 643 -17.79 -11.65 16.25
C GLU A 643 -17.63 -10.54 15.18
N ALA A 644 -16.51 -9.80 15.22
CA ALA A 644 -16.20 -8.64 14.38
C ALA A 644 -17.21 -7.48 14.50
N GLU A 645 -17.99 -7.41 15.58
CA GLU A 645 -18.88 -6.29 15.88
C GLU A 645 -18.06 -5.10 16.39
N VAL A 646 -18.34 -3.90 15.89
CA VAL A 646 -17.70 -2.65 16.33
C VAL A 646 -18.19 -2.28 17.73
N LEU A 647 -17.26 -1.99 18.63
CA LEU A 647 -17.53 -1.67 20.03
C LEU A 647 -17.45 -0.16 20.28
N ASN A 648 -18.36 0.35 21.12
CA ASN A 648 -18.29 1.71 21.65
C ASN A 648 -17.33 1.80 22.86
N ALA A 649 -17.17 2.99 23.40
CA ALA A 649 -16.28 3.26 24.55
C ALA A 649 -16.64 2.45 25.82
N ASN A 650 -17.88 2.01 25.96
CA ASN A 650 -18.34 1.19 27.10
C ASN A 650 -18.16 -0.32 26.84
N GLY A 651 -17.62 -0.71 25.68
CA GLY A 651 -17.45 -2.10 25.27
C GLY A 651 -18.71 -2.79 24.76
N ALA A 652 -19.80 -2.05 24.54
CA ALA A 652 -21.01 -2.57 23.94
C ALA A 652 -20.95 -2.49 22.40
N ALA A 653 -21.50 -3.50 21.72
CA ALA A 653 -21.57 -3.50 20.26
C ALA A 653 -22.48 -2.39 19.73
N ILE A 654 -22.05 -1.69 18.67
CA ILE A 654 -22.88 -0.78 17.89
C ILE A 654 -23.71 -1.64 16.94
N GLY A 655 -25.04 -1.55 17.06
CA GLY A 655 -25.92 -2.45 16.34
C GLY A 655 -25.72 -2.41 14.81
N ASN A 656 -25.67 -3.56 14.17
CA ASN A 656 -25.53 -3.78 12.73
C ASN A 656 -24.23 -3.20 12.10
N LEU A 657 -23.23 -2.85 12.90
CA LEU A 657 -21.95 -2.33 12.44
C LEU A 657 -20.82 -3.33 12.74
N TYR A 658 -20.13 -3.75 11.70
CA TYR A 658 -19.01 -4.70 11.71
C TYR A 658 -17.77 -4.08 11.13
N ALA A 659 -16.58 -4.62 11.48
CA ALA A 659 -15.33 -4.20 10.86
C ALA A 659 -14.36 -5.38 10.75
N ALA A 660 -13.51 -5.39 9.70
CA ALA A 660 -12.53 -6.44 9.46
C ALA A 660 -11.29 -5.92 8.72
N GLY A 661 -10.15 -6.56 8.98
CA GLY A 661 -8.86 -6.22 8.39
C GLY A 661 -8.23 -4.99 9.04
N GLU A 662 -7.31 -4.33 8.35
CA GLU A 662 -6.44 -3.27 8.89
C GLU A 662 -7.18 -2.02 9.43
N VAL A 663 -8.49 -1.87 9.19
CA VAL A 663 -9.32 -0.84 9.82
C VAL A 663 -9.54 -1.11 11.31
N THR A 664 -9.32 -2.35 11.77
CA THR A 664 -9.52 -2.79 13.15
C THR A 664 -8.22 -2.80 13.94
N GLY A 665 -8.31 -2.60 15.25
CA GLY A 665 -7.18 -2.70 16.18
C GLY A 665 -7.32 -3.86 17.17
N GLY A 666 -6.22 -4.14 17.90
CA GLY A 666 -6.16 -5.13 18.96
C GLY A 666 -5.74 -6.54 18.55
N VAL A 667 -5.70 -6.88 17.26
CA VAL A 667 -5.28 -8.21 16.77
C VAL A 667 -3.76 -8.36 16.82
N HIS A 668 -3.01 -7.35 16.39
CA HIS A 668 -1.57 -7.44 16.13
C HIS A 668 -0.67 -6.84 17.22
N GLY A 669 -1.23 -6.12 18.17
CA GLY A 669 -0.49 -5.48 19.26
C GLY A 669 0.50 -4.43 18.77
N ALA A 670 1.67 -4.36 19.40
CA ALA A 670 2.68 -3.35 19.08
C ALA A 670 3.51 -3.65 17.81
N ASN A 671 3.45 -4.88 17.29
CA ASN A 671 4.18 -5.27 16.09
C ASN A 671 3.54 -6.51 15.43
N ARG A 672 3.21 -6.42 14.15
CA ARG A 672 2.56 -7.49 13.40
C ARG A 672 3.58 -8.46 12.79
N LEU A 673 3.40 -9.75 13.02
CA LEU A 673 4.18 -10.79 12.35
C LEU A 673 3.87 -10.84 10.84
N GLY A 674 4.89 -11.11 10.02
CA GLY A 674 4.73 -11.35 8.59
C GLY A 674 3.70 -12.45 8.33
N GLY A 675 2.83 -12.28 7.31
CA GLY A 675 1.77 -13.23 6.98
C GLY A 675 0.47 -13.10 7.79
N ASN A 676 0.49 -12.50 8.99
CA ASN A 676 -0.72 -12.35 9.82
C ASN A 676 -1.74 -11.38 9.22
N ALA A 677 -1.33 -10.36 8.45
CA ALA A 677 -2.30 -9.45 7.82
C ALA A 677 -3.19 -10.16 6.80
N VAL A 678 -2.62 -11.10 6.01
CA VAL A 678 -3.42 -11.87 5.05
C VAL A 678 -4.34 -12.86 5.78
N CYS A 679 -3.88 -13.46 6.87
CA CYS A 679 -4.72 -14.28 7.74
C CYS A 679 -5.89 -13.47 8.33
N ASP A 680 -5.62 -12.28 8.84
CA ASP A 680 -6.59 -11.38 9.44
C ASP A 680 -7.72 -10.99 8.45
N ILE A 681 -7.37 -10.52 7.25
CA ILE A 681 -8.37 -10.13 6.24
C ILE A 681 -9.27 -11.30 5.82
N VAL A 682 -8.75 -12.52 5.81
CA VAL A 682 -9.54 -13.72 5.48
C VAL A 682 -10.38 -14.16 6.67
N VAL A 683 -9.79 -14.29 7.84
CA VAL A 683 -10.49 -14.78 9.03
C VAL A 683 -11.59 -13.81 9.47
N PHE A 684 -11.22 -12.55 9.76
CA PHE A 684 -12.19 -11.57 10.24
C PHE A 684 -13.12 -11.07 9.12
N GLY A 685 -12.69 -11.06 7.86
CA GLY A 685 -13.56 -10.81 6.72
C GLY A 685 -14.69 -11.84 6.64
N ARG A 686 -14.38 -13.13 6.79
CA ARG A 686 -15.38 -14.22 6.81
C ARG A 686 -16.34 -14.08 8.01
N ILE A 687 -15.83 -13.76 9.18
CA ILE A 687 -16.62 -13.59 10.41
C ILE A 687 -17.57 -12.39 10.26
N ALA A 688 -17.05 -11.24 9.82
CA ALA A 688 -17.86 -10.04 9.61
C ALA A 688 -18.95 -10.25 8.57
N GLY A 689 -18.62 -10.86 7.42
CA GLY A 689 -19.59 -11.19 6.38
C GLY A 689 -20.69 -12.14 6.84
N ALA A 690 -20.33 -13.20 7.56
CA ALA A 690 -21.28 -14.16 8.10
C ALA A 690 -22.25 -13.53 9.14
N ASN A 691 -21.69 -12.74 10.07
CA ASN A 691 -22.51 -12.10 11.11
C ASN A 691 -23.35 -10.95 10.56
N ALA A 692 -22.82 -10.16 9.62
CA ALA A 692 -23.60 -9.15 8.90
C ALA A 692 -24.78 -9.79 8.15
N ALA A 693 -24.56 -10.90 7.45
CA ALA A 693 -25.61 -11.64 6.75
C ALA A 693 -26.66 -12.22 7.71
N LYS A 694 -26.24 -12.80 8.84
CA LYS A 694 -27.12 -13.36 9.87
C LYS A 694 -28.06 -12.29 10.46
N ASN A 695 -27.57 -11.08 10.67
CA ASN A 695 -28.31 -9.97 11.26
C ASN A 695 -29.12 -9.15 10.23
N ALA A 696 -28.83 -9.29 8.94
CA ALA A 696 -29.58 -8.69 7.85
C ALA A 696 -30.91 -9.48 7.57
N LYS A 697 -31.79 -9.52 8.57
CA LYS A 697 -33.09 -10.22 8.49
C LYS A 697 -34.18 -9.39 7.80
#